data_608a1d6771ed1289fda92ac9b90fc235
#
_entry.id   608a1d6771ed1289fda92ac9b90fc235
#
_cell.length_a   1.000
_cell.length_b   1.000
_cell.length_c   1.000
_cell.angle_alpha   90.00
_cell.angle_beta   90.00
_cell.angle_gamma   90.00
#
_symmetry.space_group_name_H-M   'P 1'
#
loop_
_entity.id
_entity.type
_entity.pdbx_description
1 polymer ?
#
loop_
_entity_poly.entity_id
_entity_poly.type
_entity_poly.pdbx_seq_one_letter_code
_entity_poly.pdbx_strand_id
1 'polypeptide(L)'
;LEEFLINFALLGFRLVRLDILTLKQLAENTDMQAVDLMSRAYLQALGWILQLHGIPFYRAMERAHGSEIVDLVVQLNIRVAFLPIGTINLLSEYAACLLALVSRPQWSQLSSSLVHTLTIVHNIMDSGFEQWTIRDEESIAESASFPLFLKQVYQFARDIDGQYQVHIAKKSPWVTSDASESILRCISGIYLAISRDSSFTSQVTKDLLIELPEQISQDERAWIIYYAWRFAVLQKHIKDGRMELRVHGIETMQADLVNVWRQYIQPDPTGTEHPLVRFLVGFLRENKIVDYIVGVDSHPQLISRSGNVVGFLIVTSTYGDLDTDTIWKTVTESQDPRTVSEVLGMLTRTFHMHSPLSSALIYLCSKLLELPLSRFDARMVEFCEQLLYQVREKQGERSRHDLLDASHVDAVPLRLCVRLIRESAAFEEFSVEHKAFLQRFASSQLSSLISVGLSESDKMETYERCIQDIAETNQFTVGSIQALNALLPGYDTQEIRKLATDFDLPALVIAEMVHTVDMKQTDFADSFSKTGFISRIQLLARIIDKVPDSITADLADVLWEKVLVSQTLVEQGRRAVWDMLCELMRRSPKRNPFIERCIQEYLPKLSPNDYSPDLLAFAKQAVNYEVRSNPPPIPKENEVVSIPGLDRIWNFILMAPPGSIETDATNFAIEVYLDHSVINRSPRSAVEATHIALVDRCVEQLKSAAAQLKPSIGDTANGTDESMASDLGGSESRADALRFSRSLLFLRQFLQGLRTRPQYSPPQNSPPNLPDHPVKGELIEIRYQTFNGSAQSKFRSLRIGDLATAAELVEKLEQLTGFSKFSTITGGQRLDLLEKPDLTIRDLKIGSGLLLIRKNADSREVASTGRRPSLTPVDSEVLKHFDDLYDLLNLQDHLAREVSIFLALRAFH
;
A
#
# COMPACT_ATOMS: atom_id res chain seq x y z
N LEU A 1 -22.44 72.93 8.09
CA LEU A 1 -21.02 73.14 7.79
C LEU A 1 -20.34 71.90 7.22
N GLU A 2 -20.57 70.75 7.77
CA GLU A 2 -20.00 69.48 7.34
C GLU A 2 -20.44 69.14 5.93
N GLU A 3 -21.73 69.23 5.63
CA GLU A 3 -22.28 69.00 4.30
C GLU A 3 -21.80 70.03 3.24
N PHE A 4 -21.61 71.26 3.67
CA PHE A 4 -21.01 72.28 2.79
C PHE A 4 -19.53 71.93 2.42
N LEU A 5 -18.76 71.50 3.42
CA LEU A 5 -17.35 71.18 3.21
C LEU A 5 -17.20 69.89 2.35
N ILE A 6 -18.11 68.93 2.50
CA ILE A 6 -18.18 67.73 1.66
C ILE A 6 -18.48 68.13 0.22
N ASN A 7 -19.52 68.95 0.02
CA ASN A 7 -19.91 69.36 -1.31
C ASN A 7 -18.84 70.25 -1.97
N PHE A 8 -18.12 71.08 -1.20
CA PHE A 8 -17.02 71.89 -1.73
C PHE A 8 -15.82 71.04 -2.16
N ALA A 9 -15.43 70.05 -1.36
CA ALA A 9 -14.37 69.10 -1.73
C ALA A 9 -14.72 68.28 -2.96
N LEU A 10 -15.98 67.81 -3.05
CA LEU A 10 -16.52 67.14 -4.22
C LEU A 10 -16.52 67.96 -5.48
N LEU A 11 -16.92 69.21 -5.36
CA LEU A 11 -16.89 70.16 -6.50
C LEU A 11 -15.45 70.26 -7.01
N GLY A 12 -14.48 70.37 -6.12
CA GLY A 12 -13.07 70.36 -6.44
C GLY A 12 -12.58 69.14 -7.21
N PHE A 13 -12.93 67.99 -6.69
CA PHE A 13 -12.62 66.71 -7.36
C PHE A 13 -13.28 66.58 -8.72
N ARG A 14 -14.55 67.02 -8.87
CA ARG A 14 -15.23 67.04 -10.19
C ARG A 14 -14.62 67.97 -11.16
N LEU A 15 -14.15 69.14 -10.71
CA LEU A 15 -13.46 70.14 -11.58
C LEU A 15 -12.13 69.57 -12.08
N VAL A 16 -11.32 68.99 -11.21
CA VAL A 16 -10.07 68.33 -11.59
C VAL A 16 -10.33 67.18 -12.59
N ARG A 17 -11.39 66.40 -12.42
CA ARG A 17 -11.81 65.34 -13.36
C ARG A 17 -12.23 65.89 -14.72
N LEU A 18 -12.97 66.95 -14.74
CA LEU A 18 -13.38 67.63 -15.96
C LEU A 18 -12.15 68.18 -16.73
N ASP A 19 -11.23 68.75 -16.04
CA ASP A 19 -10.00 69.30 -16.65
C ASP A 19 -9.12 68.17 -17.21
N ILE A 20 -8.98 67.03 -16.53
CA ILE A 20 -8.29 65.87 -17.02
C ILE A 20 -8.95 65.30 -18.27
N LEU A 21 -10.29 65.21 -18.28
CA LEU A 21 -11.04 64.69 -19.44
C LEU A 21 -10.93 65.65 -20.63
N THR A 22 -10.95 66.94 -20.39
CA THR A 22 -10.79 67.98 -21.40
C THR A 22 -9.37 67.97 -22.01
N LEU A 23 -8.37 67.70 -21.17
CA LEU A 23 -7.00 67.56 -21.62
C LEU A 23 -6.76 66.32 -22.46
N LYS A 24 -7.51 65.24 -22.18
CA LYS A 24 -7.51 64.00 -23.02
C LYS A 24 -8.06 64.33 -24.43
N GLN A 25 -9.04 65.21 -24.56
CA GLN A 25 -9.67 65.54 -25.81
C GLN A 25 -8.90 66.65 -26.62
N LEU A 26 -8.20 67.51 -25.91
CA LEU A 26 -7.46 68.65 -26.49
C LEU A 26 -5.95 68.40 -26.31
N ALA A 27 -5.36 67.51 -27.09
CA ALA A 27 -4.01 67.00 -26.88
C ALA A 27 -2.85 68.05 -27.06
N GLU A 28 -3.08 69.29 -27.53
CA GLU A 28 -1.97 70.12 -28.01
C GLU A 28 -1.85 71.55 -27.45
N ASN A 29 -2.80 72.05 -26.64
CA ASN A 29 -2.73 73.48 -26.27
C ASN A 29 -3.17 73.88 -24.87
N THR A 30 -3.11 73.02 -23.91
CA THR A 30 -3.56 73.36 -22.53
C THR A 30 -2.38 73.55 -21.58
N ASP A 31 -2.41 74.61 -20.82
CA ASP A 31 -1.40 74.91 -19.79
C ASP A 31 -1.45 73.94 -18.66
N MET A 32 -0.55 72.96 -18.71
CA MET A 32 -0.42 71.90 -17.74
C MET A 32 -0.07 72.41 -16.34
N GLN A 33 0.57 73.55 -16.22
CA GLN A 33 0.92 74.21 -14.97
C GLN A 33 -0.31 74.69 -14.22
N ALA A 34 -1.33 75.23 -14.92
CA ALA A 34 -2.56 75.66 -14.27
C ALA A 34 -3.38 74.50 -13.73
N VAL A 35 -3.48 73.39 -14.47
CA VAL A 35 -4.16 72.18 -14.02
C VAL A 35 -3.46 71.56 -12.78
N ASP A 36 -2.18 71.57 -12.78
CA ASP A 36 -1.36 71.11 -11.66
C ASP A 36 -1.56 71.98 -10.42
N LEU A 37 -1.53 73.29 -10.60
CA LEU A 37 -1.74 74.23 -9.50
C LEU A 37 -3.12 74.04 -8.86
N MET A 38 -4.17 73.85 -9.65
CA MET A 38 -5.54 73.58 -9.19
C MET A 38 -5.64 72.26 -8.48
N SER A 39 -5.07 71.21 -9.03
CA SER A 39 -5.05 69.85 -8.38
C SER A 39 -4.35 69.91 -7.04
N ARG A 40 -3.21 70.55 -6.89
CA ARG A 40 -2.49 70.77 -5.65
C ARG A 40 -3.32 71.50 -4.61
N ALA A 41 -3.94 72.64 -5.04
CA ALA A 41 -4.76 73.45 -4.15
C ALA A 41 -5.94 72.67 -3.56
N TYR A 42 -6.59 71.84 -4.36
CA TYR A 42 -7.68 71.00 -3.90
C TYR A 42 -7.24 69.86 -2.97
N LEU A 43 -6.17 69.14 -3.29
CA LEU A 43 -5.63 68.09 -2.40
C LEU A 43 -5.08 68.65 -1.10
N GLN A 44 -4.47 69.85 -1.14
CA GLN A 44 -4.01 70.54 0.05
C GLN A 44 -5.18 71.00 0.92
N ALA A 45 -6.23 71.56 0.31
CA ALA A 45 -7.45 71.94 0.99
C ALA A 45 -8.12 70.70 1.61
N LEU A 46 -8.18 69.58 0.93
CA LEU A 46 -8.71 68.32 1.42
C LEU A 46 -7.90 67.78 2.63
N GLY A 47 -6.56 67.81 2.54
CA GLY A 47 -5.67 67.48 3.66
C GLY A 47 -5.93 68.29 4.91
N TRP A 48 -6.10 69.62 4.76
CA TRP A 48 -6.44 70.51 5.88
C TRP A 48 -7.83 70.25 6.43
N ILE A 49 -8.84 70.00 5.59
CA ILE A 49 -10.19 69.67 6.02
C ILE A 49 -10.17 68.36 6.83
N LEU A 50 -9.43 67.37 6.42
CA LEU A 50 -9.29 66.11 7.13
C LEU A 50 -8.56 66.26 8.46
N GLN A 51 -7.56 67.12 8.55
CA GLN A 51 -6.90 67.44 9.79
C GLN A 51 -7.82 68.17 10.79
N LEU A 52 -8.71 69.05 10.30
CA LEU A 52 -9.58 69.86 11.13
C LEU A 52 -10.85 69.11 11.60
N HIS A 53 -11.43 68.27 10.74
CA HIS A 53 -12.78 67.75 10.98
C HIS A 53 -12.85 66.23 11.35
N GLY A 54 -11.81 65.55 11.10
CA GLY A 54 -11.66 64.14 11.57
C GLY A 54 -12.59 63.09 10.89
N ILE A 55 -12.80 61.98 11.58
CA ILE A 55 -13.47 60.76 11.08
C ILE A 55 -14.90 60.99 10.54
N PRO A 56 -15.78 61.74 11.18
CA PRO A 56 -17.13 61.88 10.63
C PRO A 56 -17.18 62.43 9.22
N PHE A 57 -16.33 63.40 8.93
CA PHE A 57 -16.23 64.01 7.63
C PHE A 57 -15.74 63.03 6.55
N TYR A 58 -14.68 62.28 6.88
CA TYR A 58 -14.13 61.30 5.98
C TYR A 58 -15.11 60.17 5.64
N ARG A 59 -15.77 59.58 6.66
CA ARG A 59 -16.81 58.57 6.47
C ARG A 59 -18.02 59.07 5.67
N ALA A 60 -18.40 60.30 5.80
CA ALA A 60 -19.48 60.85 4.99
C ALA A 60 -19.05 61.00 3.53
N MET A 61 -17.81 61.41 3.26
CA MET A 61 -17.24 61.52 1.94
C MET A 61 -17.10 60.12 1.28
N GLU A 62 -16.56 59.15 1.99
CA GLU A 62 -16.39 57.76 1.49
C GLU A 62 -17.72 57.10 1.15
N ARG A 63 -18.75 57.27 1.98
CA ARG A 63 -20.11 56.73 1.72
C ARG A 63 -20.83 57.38 0.57
N ALA A 64 -20.65 58.69 0.42
CA ALA A 64 -21.37 59.47 -0.62
C ALA A 64 -20.72 59.37 -2.02
N HIS A 65 -19.39 59.18 -2.07
CA HIS A 65 -18.63 59.43 -3.28
C HIS A 65 -17.39 58.52 -3.49
N GLY A 66 -17.34 57.38 -2.81
CA GLY A 66 -16.18 56.47 -2.86
C GLY A 66 -15.78 56.07 -4.31
N SER A 67 -16.76 55.85 -5.18
CA SER A 67 -16.49 55.51 -6.58
C SER A 67 -15.88 56.66 -7.39
N GLU A 68 -16.32 57.90 -7.16
CA GLU A 68 -15.78 59.06 -7.85
C GLU A 68 -14.32 59.37 -7.45
N ILE A 69 -13.98 59.13 -6.18
CA ILE A 69 -12.59 59.26 -5.71
C ILE A 69 -11.70 58.18 -6.35
N VAL A 70 -12.17 56.92 -6.43
CA VAL A 70 -11.46 55.83 -7.12
C VAL A 70 -11.24 56.15 -8.61
N ASP A 71 -12.28 56.64 -9.29
CA ASP A 71 -12.18 56.96 -10.70
C ASP A 71 -11.20 58.10 -10.98
N LEU A 72 -11.22 59.11 -10.10
CA LEU A 72 -10.26 60.22 -10.22
C LEU A 72 -8.82 59.75 -10.06
N VAL A 73 -8.60 58.84 -9.13
CA VAL A 73 -7.30 58.24 -8.86
C VAL A 73 -6.81 57.41 -10.05
N VAL A 74 -7.68 56.55 -10.63
CA VAL A 74 -7.36 55.77 -11.82
C VAL A 74 -7.03 56.70 -13.02
N GLN A 75 -7.74 57.80 -13.17
CA GLN A 75 -7.46 58.77 -14.24
C GLN A 75 -6.17 59.55 -14.01
N LEU A 76 -5.86 59.89 -12.76
CA LEU A 76 -4.55 60.46 -12.40
C LEU A 76 -3.41 59.48 -12.74
N ASN A 77 -3.61 58.20 -12.47
CA ASN A 77 -2.63 57.15 -12.76
C ASN A 77 -2.28 57.04 -14.27
N ILE A 78 -3.25 57.21 -15.16
CA ILE A 78 -3.03 57.17 -16.63
C ILE A 78 -2.13 58.34 -17.12
N ARG A 79 -1.97 59.40 -16.33
CA ARG A 79 -1.23 60.61 -16.71
C ARG A 79 -0.01 60.91 -15.82
N VAL A 80 0.51 59.96 -15.09
CA VAL A 80 1.65 60.13 -14.19
C VAL A 80 2.87 60.74 -14.89
N ALA A 81 3.07 60.45 -16.17
CA ALA A 81 4.15 61.06 -16.95
C ALA A 81 4.08 62.59 -17.01
N PHE A 82 2.93 63.18 -16.74
CA PHE A 82 2.68 64.66 -16.82
C PHE A 82 2.32 65.25 -15.46
N LEU A 83 2.25 64.45 -14.38
CA LEU A 83 1.97 64.99 -13.05
C LEU A 83 3.22 65.66 -12.49
N PRO A 84 3.18 66.93 -12.15
CA PRO A 84 4.29 67.61 -11.51
C PRO A 84 4.56 67.01 -10.12
N ILE A 85 5.82 67.08 -9.71
CA ILE A 85 6.35 66.67 -8.41
C ILE A 85 5.44 67.06 -7.24
N GLY A 86 4.74 68.18 -7.34
CA GLY A 86 3.86 68.64 -6.31
C GLY A 86 2.66 67.77 -6.00
N THR A 87 2.13 66.96 -6.95
CA THR A 87 0.99 66.09 -6.69
C THR A 87 1.37 64.89 -5.85
N ILE A 88 2.56 64.35 -6.06
CA ILE A 88 3.06 63.23 -5.25
C ILE A 88 3.38 63.72 -3.83
N ASN A 89 3.87 64.94 -3.69
CA ASN A 89 4.08 65.53 -2.37
C ASN A 89 2.78 65.67 -1.60
N LEU A 90 1.70 66.11 -2.26
CA LEU A 90 0.38 66.20 -1.61
C LEU A 90 -0.16 64.81 -1.21
N LEU A 91 -0.04 63.81 -2.06
CA LEU A 91 -0.41 62.43 -1.71
C LEU A 91 0.44 61.87 -0.55
N SER A 92 1.72 62.25 -0.53
CA SER A 92 2.64 61.86 0.56
C SER A 92 2.26 62.54 1.88
N GLU A 93 1.98 63.86 1.84
CA GLU A 93 1.48 64.58 3.02
C GLU A 93 0.13 64.04 3.52
N TYR A 94 -0.76 63.65 2.61
CA TYR A 94 -2.04 63.06 2.93
C TYR A 94 -1.89 61.67 3.52
N ALA A 95 -1.05 60.81 2.96
CA ALA A 95 -0.75 59.49 3.54
C ALA A 95 -0.10 59.59 4.91
N ALA A 96 0.82 60.55 5.11
CA ALA A 96 1.43 60.83 6.42
C ALA A 96 0.41 61.30 7.44
N CYS A 97 -0.51 62.14 7.03
CA CYS A 97 -1.61 62.64 7.90
C CYS A 97 -2.55 61.50 8.27
N LEU A 98 -2.95 60.65 7.31
CA LEU A 98 -3.76 59.43 7.59
C LEU A 98 -3.06 58.51 8.55
N LEU A 99 -1.76 58.26 8.36
CA LEU A 99 -0.98 57.39 9.24
C LEU A 99 -0.92 57.94 10.66
N ALA A 100 -0.74 59.23 10.85
CA ALA A 100 -0.76 59.87 12.12
C ALA A 100 -2.14 59.80 12.80
N LEU A 101 -3.23 59.88 12.06
CA LEU A 101 -4.60 59.72 12.54
C LEU A 101 -4.94 58.28 12.92
N VAL A 102 -4.63 57.33 12.04
CA VAL A 102 -4.89 55.87 12.23
C VAL A 102 -4.17 55.37 13.49
N SER A 103 -3.06 56.00 13.88
CA SER A 103 -2.34 55.67 15.13
C SER A 103 -3.15 55.86 16.41
N ARG A 104 -4.25 56.64 16.35
CA ARG A 104 -5.15 56.84 17.50
C ARG A 104 -6.27 55.80 17.48
N PRO A 105 -6.60 55.12 18.62
CA PRO A 105 -7.55 53.99 18.64
C PRO A 105 -8.92 54.33 18.06
N GLN A 106 -9.41 55.53 18.29
CA GLN A 106 -10.70 56.02 17.80
C GLN A 106 -10.79 56.19 16.27
N TRP A 107 -9.64 56.16 15.59
CA TRP A 107 -9.51 56.43 14.14
C TRP A 107 -8.99 55.26 13.34
N SER A 108 -8.91 54.08 13.97
CA SER A 108 -8.44 52.80 13.31
C SER A 108 -9.16 52.48 12.00
N GLN A 109 -10.38 52.98 11.84
CA GLN A 109 -11.22 52.76 10.65
C GLN A 109 -10.71 53.48 9.38
N LEU A 110 -9.80 54.46 9.54
CA LEU A 110 -9.17 55.13 8.39
C LEU A 110 -8.07 54.26 7.76
N SER A 111 -7.83 53.03 8.26
CA SER A 111 -6.87 52.12 7.66
C SER A 111 -7.20 51.78 6.20
N SER A 112 -8.46 51.66 5.83
CA SER A 112 -8.89 51.47 4.45
C SER A 112 -8.48 52.61 3.52
N SER A 113 -8.57 53.80 4.00
CA SER A 113 -8.19 55.02 3.24
C SER A 113 -6.67 55.17 3.10
N LEU A 114 -5.94 54.81 4.16
CA LEU A 114 -4.48 54.72 4.10
C LEU A 114 -4.04 53.68 3.06
N VAL A 115 -4.62 52.47 3.10
CA VAL A 115 -4.41 51.40 2.12
C VAL A 115 -4.66 51.88 0.71
N HIS A 116 -5.78 52.56 0.50
CA HIS A 116 -6.16 53.09 -0.82
C HIS A 116 -5.16 54.17 -1.31
N THR A 117 -4.78 55.08 -0.45
CA THR A 117 -3.81 56.13 -0.76
C THR A 117 -2.43 55.56 -1.13
N LEU A 118 -1.96 54.58 -0.37
CA LEU A 118 -0.69 53.88 -0.61
C LEU A 118 -0.70 53.12 -1.95
N THR A 119 -1.84 52.49 -2.27
CA THR A 119 -2.04 51.79 -3.55
C THR A 119 -1.95 52.78 -4.73
N ILE A 120 -2.52 53.96 -4.56
CA ILE A 120 -2.40 55.04 -5.55
C ILE A 120 -0.94 55.47 -5.75
N VAL A 121 -0.24 55.72 -4.65
CA VAL A 121 1.19 56.12 -4.71
C VAL A 121 2.01 55.02 -5.41
N HIS A 122 1.77 53.77 -5.06
CA HIS A 122 2.42 52.65 -5.74
C HIS A 122 2.17 52.62 -7.23
N ASN A 123 0.90 52.71 -7.66
CA ASN A 123 0.54 52.68 -9.07
C ASN A 123 1.12 53.88 -9.85
N ILE A 124 1.17 55.04 -9.22
CA ILE A 124 1.81 56.23 -9.79
C ILE A 124 3.32 56.00 -9.98
N MET A 125 3.99 55.44 -8.99
CA MET A 125 5.41 55.13 -9.06
C MET A 125 5.73 54.09 -10.14
N ASP A 126 4.96 53.05 -10.21
CA ASP A 126 5.17 51.93 -11.14
C ASP A 126 4.99 52.43 -12.60
N SER A 127 3.88 53.09 -12.91
CA SER A 127 3.59 53.65 -14.24
C SER A 127 4.54 54.77 -14.64
N GLY A 128 4.94 55.59 -13.67
CA GLY A 128 5.85 56.72 -13.91
C GLY A 128 7.25 56.25 -14.25
N PHE A 129 7.73 55.24 -13.56
CA PHE A 129 9.10 54.76 -13.72
C PHE A 129 9.31 54.07 -15.08
N GLU A 130 8.36 53.32 -15.57
CA GLU A 130 8.41 52.72 -16.91
C GLU A 130 8.48 53.74 -18.01
N GLN A 131 7.75 54.85 -17.87
CA GLN A 131 7.74 55.92 -18.89
C GLN A 131 9.00 56.79 -18.85
N TRP A 132 9.66 56.88 -17.71
CA TRP A 132 10.91 57.67 -17.56
C TRP A 132 12.14 56.91 -18.10
N THR A 133 12.11 55.59 -18.09
CA THR A 133 13.19 54.78 -18.68
C THR A 133 13.16 54.68 -20.19
N ILE A 134 12.04 55.08 -20.85
CA ILE A 134 11.85 54.97 -22.32
C ILE A 134 12.15 56.28 -23.05
N ARG A 135 12.38 57.41 -22.32
CA ARG A 135 12.60 58.70 -22.98
C ARG A 135 14.03 58.92 -23.43
N ASP A 136 14.21 59.21 -24.70
CA ASP A 136 15.47 59.62 -25.32
C ASP A 136 16.07 60.87 -24.69
N GLU A 137 17.38 61.00 -24.87
CA GLU A 137 18.27 62.02 -24.26
C GLU A 137 17.94 63.46 -24.60
N GLU A 138 16.89 63.79 -25.33
CA GLU A 138 16.62 65.15 -25.82
C GLU A 138 15.87 66.12 -24.89
N SER A 139 15.38 65.65 -23.72
CA SER A 139 14.70 66.57 -22.75
C SER A 139 15.57 66.85 -21.49
N ILE A 140 16.72 67.45 -21.71
CA ILE A 140 17.73 67.77 -20.68
C ILE A 140 17.21 68.83 -19.67
N ALA A 141 16.23 69.68 -20.01
CA ALA A 141 15.65 70.70 -19.10
C ALA A 141 14.69 70.06 -18.04
N GLU A 142 14.06 68.92 -18.32
CA GLU A 142 13.25 68.17 -17.33
C GLU A 142 14.09 67.25 -16.42
N SER A 143 15.32 66.95 -16.79
CA SER A 143 16.20 66.03 -16.04
C SER A 143 16.65 66.59 -14.67
N ALA A 144 16.64 67.93 -14.48
CA ALA A 144 16.99 68.54 -13.18
C ALA A 144 15.92 68.39 -12.12
N SER A 145 14.68 68.08 -12.45
CA SER A 145 13.58 67.88 -11.52
C SER A 145 13.46 66.44 -11.06
N PHE A 146 13.98 65.48 -11.81
CA PHE A 146 13.91 64.07 -11.49
C PHE A 146 14.69 63.67 -10.24
N PRO A 147 15.94 64.06 -10.02
CA PRO A 147 16.65 63.77 -8.76
C PRO A 147 15.94 64.35 -7.52
N LEU A 148 15.34 65.55 -7.67
CA LEU A 148 14.57 66.15 -6.57
C LEU A 148 13.31 65.32 -6.26
N PHE A 149 12.62 64.83 -7.27
CA PHE A 149 11.49 63.98 -7.12
C PHE A 149 11.86 62.65 -6.44
N LEU A 150 12.90 61.94 -6.88
CA LEU A 150 13.40 60.74 -6.25
C LEU A 150 13.76 60.98 -4.79
N LYS A 151 14.38 62.10 -4.47
CA LYS A 151 14.72 62.47 -3.08
C LYS A 151 13.45 62.63 -2.21
N GLN A 152 12.41 63.26 -2.72
CA GLN A 152 11.16 63.46 -1.99
C GLN A 152 10.41 62.13 -1.73
N VAL A 153 10.34 61.26 -2.73
CA VAL A 153 9.71 59.97 -2.63
C VAL A 153 10.49 59.06 -1.69
N TYR A 154 11.82 59.15 -1.73
CA TYR A 154 12.66 58.44 -0.76
C TYR A 154 12.41 58.92 0.67
N GLN A 155 12.32 60.23 0.92
CA GLN A 155 12.01 60.77 2.25
C GLN A 155 10.63 60.29 2.72
N PHE A 156 9.62 60.29 1.83
CA PHE A 156 8.29 59.76 2.13
C PHE A 156 8.34 58.29 2.54
N ALA A 157 9.04 57.46 1.79
CA ALA A 157 9.20 56.04 2.11
C ALA A 157 9.84 55.85 3.50
N ARG A 158 10.84 56.61 3.83
CA ARG A 158 11.54 56.62 5.14
C ARG A 158 10.63 57.04 6.29
N ASP A 159 9.83 58.09 6.09
CA ASP A 159 8.93 58.60 7.13
C ASP A 159 7.79 57.60 7.42
N ILE A 160 7.20 57.02 6.38
CA ILE A 160 6.17 55.99 6.51
C ILE A 160 6.76 54.72 7.18
N ASP A 161 7.90 54.24 6.71
CA ASP A 161 8.58 53.06 7.29
C ASP A 161 8.89 53.28 8.76
N GLY A 162 9.48 54.42 9.13
CA GLY A 162 9.81 54.74 10.54
C GLY A 162 8.59 54.68 11.46
N GLN A 163 7.48 55.28 11.03
CA GLN A 163 6.24 55.27 11.83
C GLN A 163 5.61 53.85 11.85
N TYR A 164 5.58 53.17 10.72
CA TYR A 164 5.01 51.83 10.60
C TYR A 164 5.72 50.83 11.49
N GLN A 165 7.04 50.82 11.51
CA GLN A 165 7.83 49.92 12.40
C GLN A 165 7.53 50.16 13.88
N VAL A 166 7.31 51.41 14.30
CA VAL A 166 6.88 51.71 15.69
C VAL A 166 5.51 51.12 15.99
N HIS A 167 4.58 51.10 15.01
CA HIS A 167 3.23 50.57 15.21
C HIS A 167 3.18 49.06 15.19
N ILE A 168 4.08 48.40 14.45
CA ILE A 168 4.26 46.95 14.56
C ILE A 168 4.67 46.58 16.00
N ALA A 169 5.72 47.25 16.54
CA ALA A 169 6.22 46.97 17.89
C ALA A 169 5.17 47.25 18.97
N LYS A 170 4.34 48.30 18.77
CA LYS A 170 3.22 48.62 19.70
C LYS A 170 2.00 47.72 19.51
N LYS A 171 2.00 46.80 18.54
CA LYS A 171 0.86 45.95 18.17
C LYS A 171 -0.44 46.73 17.93
N SER A 172 -0.33 47.85 17.26
CA SER A 172 -1.47 48.77 17.02
C SER A 172 -2.61 48.06 16.26
N PRO A 173 -3.90 48.30 16.64
CA PRO A 173 -5.05 47.58 16.05
C PRO A 173 -5.22 47.77 14.53
N TRP A 174 -4.81 48.88 13.98
CA TRP A 174 -4.95 49.26 12.60
C TRP A 174 -3.94 48.55 11.70
N VAL A 175 -2.86 47.99 12.23
CA VAL A 175 -1.88 47.21 11.50
C VAL A 175 -2.48 45.82 11.21
N THR A 176 -3.32 45.78 10.19
CA THR A 176 -3.97 44.59 9.65
C THR A 176 -3.13 43.98 8.52
N SER A 177 -3.46 42.78 8.08
CA SER A 177 -2.84 42.15 6.90
C SER A 177 -2.94 43.01 5.65
N ASP A 178 -4.12 43.58 5.37
CA ASP A 178 -4.35 44.42 4.18
C ASP A 178 -3.56 45.72 4.23
N ALA A 179 -3.51 46.39 5.40
CA ALA A 179 -2.70 47.58 5.58
C ALA A 179 -1.21 47.29 5.42
N SER A 180 -0.77 46.14 5.95
CA SER A 180 0.62 45.70 5.87
C SER A 180 1.02 45.37 4.43
N GLU A 181 0.18 44.67 3.66
CA GLU A 181 0.45 44.34 2.27
C GLU A 181 0.56 45.61 1.40
N SER A 182 -0.34 46.58 1.60
CA SER A 182 -0.30 47.85 0.87
C SER A 182 0.95 48.68 1.19
N ILE A 183 1.35 48.72 2.46
CA ILE A 183 2.59 49.39 2.88
C ILE A 183 3.82 48.67 2.31
N LEU A 184 3.85 47.34 2.42
CA LEU A 184 4.94 46.55 1.86
C LEU A 184 5.10 46.79 0.36
N ARG A 185 3.99 46.72 -0.40
CA ARG A 185 3.97 46.92 -1.85
C ARG A 185 4.42 48.33 -2.22
N CYS A 186 3.87 49.34 -1.58
CA CYS A 186 4.19 50.75 -1.88
C CYS A 186 5.67 51.07 -1.59
N ILE A 187 6.16 50.71 -0.40
CA ILE A 187 7.50 51.12 -0.01
C ILE A 187 8.59 50.30 -0.69
N SER A 188 8.38 48.99 -0.84
CA SER A 188 9.34 48.14 -1.58
C SER A 188 9.41 48.57 -3.06
N GLY A 189 8.27 48.92 -3.66
CA GLY A 189 8.23 49.42 -5.02
C GLY A 189 8.99 50.77 -5.18
N ILE A 190 8.85 51.66 -4.20
CA ILE A 190 9.63 52.90 -4.15
C ILE A 190 11.13 52.61 -4.05
N TYR A 191 11.53 51.69 -3.17
CA TYR A 191 12.96 51.34 -3.05
C TYR A 191 13.50 50.70 -4.33
N LEU A 192 12.73 49.83 -4.99
CA LEU A 192 13.10 49.27 -6.28
C LEU A 192 13.31 50.35 -7.34
N ALA A 193 12.35 51.24 -7.44
CA ALA A 193 12.38 52.33 -8.42
C ALA A 193 13.59 53.28 -8.22
N ILE A 194 13.81 53.72 -6.98
CA ILE A 194 14.91 54.64 -6.63
C ILE A 194 16.27 53.94 -6.79
N SER A 195 16.40 52.69 -6.43
CA SER A 195 17.65 51.93 -6.51
C SER A 195 18.07 51.56 -7.93
N ARG A 196 17.23 51.80 -8.95
CA ARG A 196 17.66 51.73 -10.36
C ARG A 196 18.56 52.88 -10.75
N ASP A 197 18.50 54.00 -10.02
CA ASP A 197 19.42 55.13 -10.19
C ASP A 197 20.67 54.90 -9.31
N SER A 198 21.83 54.86 -9.96
CA SER A 198 23.12 54.57 -9.28
C SER A 198 23.49 55.64 -8.24
N SER A 199 23.05 56.89 -8.40
CA SER A 199 23.33 57.99 -7.47
C SER A 199 22.67 57.84 -6.11
N PHE A 200 21.51 57.15 -6.04
CA PHE A 200 20.77 56.90 -4.83
C PHE A 200 21.12 55.56 -4.19
N THR A 201 21.62 54.59 -4.94
CA THR A 201 21.93 53.24 -4.41
C THR A 201 22.82 53.29 -3.20
N SER A 202 23.90 54.08 -3.22
CA SER A 202 24.86 54.20 -2.12
C SER A 202 24.23 54.80 -0.85
N GLN A 203 23.28 55.72 -0.99
CA GLN A 203 22.57 56.32 0.14
C GLN A 203 21.57 55.33 0.74
N VAL A 204 20.80 54.65 -0.11
CA VAL A 204 19.78 53.65 0.33
C VAL A 204 20.45 52.48 1.05
N THR A 205 21.53 51.93 0.51
CA THR A 205 22.28 50.84 1.13
C THR A 205 22.87 51.22 2.50
N LYS A 206 23.42 52.46 2.58
CA LYS A 206 23.92 52.94 3.86
C LYS A 206 22.83 53.14 4.90
N ASP A 207 21.69 53.66 4.52
CA ASP A 207 20.56 53.93 5.39
C ASP A 207 19.84 52.64 5.83
N LEU A 208 19.80 51.65 4.98
CA LEU A 208 19.22 50.33 5.28
C LEU A 208 20.25 49.30 5.85
N LEU A 209 21.52 49.72 5.95
CA LEU A 209 22.62 48.88 6.48
C LEU A 209 22.78 47.59 5.66
N ILE A 210 22.68 47.68 4.34
CA ILE A 210 22.81 46.55 3.42
C ILE A 210 24.21 46.49 2.85
N GLU A 211 24.87 45.36 2.94
CA GLU A 211 26.11 45.10 2.23
C GLU A 211 25.79 44.46 0.86
N LEU A 212 26.19 45.14 -0.21
CA LEU A 212 26.00 44.64 -1.57
C LEU A 212 27.28 44.03 -2.10
N PRO A 213 27.21 42.90 -2.85
CA PRO A 213 28.37 42.37 -3.59
C PRO A 213 28.94 43.39 -4.57
N GLU A 214 30.27 43.41 -4.72
CA GLU A 214 30.95 44.43 -5.57
C GLU A 214 30.66 44.27 -7.09
N GLN A 215 30.43 43.02 -7.54
CA GLN A 215 30.33 42.66 -8.96
C GLN A 215 28.92 42.22 -9.35
N ILE A 216 27.95 43.11 -9.25
CA ILE A 216 26.56 42.90 -9.68
C ILE A 216 26.01 44.05 -10.51
N SER A 217 25.06 43.74 -11.39
CA SER A 217 24.38 44.74 -12.19
C SER A 217 23.54 45.72 -11.37
N GLN A 218 23.22 46.86 -11.90
CA GLN A 218 22.41 47.86 -11.21
C GLN A 218 20.98 47.36 -10.93
N ASP A 219 20.41 46.61 -11.83
CA ASP A 219 19.09 46.03 -11.64
C ASP A 219 19.09 44.96 -10.53
N GLU A 220 20.10 44.12 -10.48
CA GLU A 220 20.27 43.14 -9.38
C GLU A 220 20.44 43.84 -8.03
N ARG A 221 21.19 44.98 -7.98
CA ARG A 221 21.30 45.80 -6.76
C ARG A 221 19.94 46.32 -6.31
N ALA A 222 19.14 46.81 -7.25
CA ALA A 222 17.81 47.29 -6.94
C ALA A 222 16.88 46.20 -6.41
N TRP A 223 16.91 44.99 -6.97
CA TRP A 223 16.16 43.87 -6.48
C TRP A 223 16.64 43.37 -5.10
N ILE A 224 17.94 43.37 -4.83
CA ILE A 224 18.46 43.04 -3.51
C ILE A 224 17.96 44.05 -2.46
N ILE A 225 17.98 45.36 -2.76
CA ILE A 225 17.47 46.39 -1.87
C ILE A 225 15.98 46.26 -1.63
N TYR A 226 15.19 45.97 -2.69
CA TYR A 226 13.76 45.66 -2.59
C TYR A 226 13.47 44.54 -1.57
N TYR A 227 14.14 43.40 -1.70
CA TYR A 227 13.92 42.27 -0.82
C TYR A 227 14.55 42.49 0.55
N ALA A 228 15.68 43.17 0.65
CA ALA A 228 16.32 43.44 1.92
C ALA A 228 15.41 44.22 2.88
N TRP A 229 14.84 45.33 2.40
CA TRP A 229 13.87 46.09 3.18
C TRP A 229 12.61 45.25 3.49
N ARG A 230 12.03 44.65 2.46
CA ARG A 230 10.79 43.88 2.56
C ARG A 230 10.94 42.73 3.56
N PHE A 231 12.02 41.98 3.50
CA PHE A 231 12.29 40.85 4.40
C PHE A 231 12.60 41.34 5.81
N ALA A 232 13.26 42.46 5.98
CA ALA A 232 13.48 43.05 7.31
C ALA A 232 12.16 43.44 7.99
N VAL A 233 11.20 43.99 7.25
CA VAL A 233 9.85 44.27 7.78
C VAL A 233 9.06 43.01 8.04
N LEU A 234 9.07 42.02 7.13
CA LEU A 234 8.43 40.71 7.31
C LEU A 234 8.99 39.99 8.55
N GLN A 235 10.30 40.04 8.77
CA GLN A 235 10.91 39.52 10.00
C GLN A 235 10.33 40.18 11.27
N LYS A 236 10.12 41.49 11.28
CA LYS A 236 9.46 42.20 12.40
C LYS A 236 8.00 41.76 12.56
N HIS A 237 7.28 41.55 11.45
CA HIS A 237 5.94 41.00 11.53
C HIS A 237 5.94 39.63 12.23
N ILE A 238 6.87 38.77 11.88
CA ILE A 238 7.00 37.41 12.44
C ILE A 238 7.40 37.44 13.91
N LYS A 239 8.34 38.34 14.26
CA LYS A 239 8.86 38.42 15.65
C LYS A 239 7.94 39.19 16.59
N ASP A 240 7.51 40.39 16.21
CA ASP A 240 6.89 41.36 17.08
C ASP A 240 5.37 41.52 16.86
N GLY A 241 4.87 41.06 15.71
CA GLY A 241 3.48 41.24 15.31
C GLY A 241 2.46 40.46 16.15
N ARG A 242 1.18 40.85 16.03
CA ARG A 242 0.06 40.04 16.49
C ARG A 242 -0.03 38.76 15.66
N MET A 243 -0.73 37.72 16.14
CA MET A 243 -0.79 36.42 15.44
C MET A 243 -1.20 36.52 13.95
N GLU A 244 -2.22 37.33 13.63
CA GLU A 244 -2.64 37.61 12.25
C GLU A 244 -1.48 38.15 11.39
N LEU A 245 -0.76 39.13 11.91
CA LEU A 245 0.37 39.74 11.22
C LEU A 245 1.58 38.81 11.12
N ARG A 246 1.81 37.95 12.14
CA ARG A 246 2.83 36.90 12.08
C ARG A 246 2.55 35.90 10.96
N VAL A 247 1.29 35.43 10.86
CA VAL A 247 0.84 34.55 9.78
C VAL A 247 1.02 35.20 8.43
N HIS A 248 0.53 36.44 8.26
CA HIS A 248 0.69 37.23 7.05
C HIS A 248 2.16 37.39 6.65
N GLY A 249 3.03 37.69 7.63
CA GLY A 249 4.46 37.82 7.40
C GLY A 249 5.12 36.57 6.83
N ILE A 250 4.74 35.39 7.35
CA ILE A 250 5.25 34.13 6.84
C ILE A 250 4.69 33.84 5.42
N GLU A 251 3.38 34.01 5.23
CA GLU A 251 2.73 33.76 3.95
C GLU A 251 3.30 34.65 2.84
N THR A 252 3.50 35.92 3.13
CA THR A 252 4.12 36.86 2.20
C THR A 252 5.59 36.51 1.91
N MET A 253 6.37 36.19 2.94
CA MET A 253 7.77 35.75 2.78
C MET A 253 7.87 34.50 1.90
N GLN A 254 7.00 33.50 2.13
CA GLN A 254 6.95 32.31 1.30
C GLN A 254 6.60 32.61 -0.15
N ALA A 255 5.58 33.45 -0.37
CA ALA A 255 5.18 33.86 -1.73
C ALA A 255 6.34 34.51 -2.48
N ASP A 256 7.07 35.41 -1.81
CA ASP A 256 8.24 36.07 -2.36
C ASP A 256 9.37 35.06 -2.70
N LEU A 257 9.66 34.10 -1.80
CA LEU A 257 10.65 33.07 -2.04
C LEU A 257 10.26 32.13 -3.21
N VAL A 258 8.98 31.77 -3.31
CA VAL A 258 8.47 30.98 -4.44
C VAL A 258 8.58 31.74 -5.75
N ASN A 259 8.33 33.06 -5.76
CA ASN A 259 8.50 33.90 -6.96
C ASN A 259 9.97 33.94 -7.39
N VAL A 260 10.90 34.13 -6.46
CA VAL A 260 12.34 34.11 -6.74
C VAL A 260 12.77 32.73 -7.26
N TRP A 261 12.28 31.64 -6.66
CA TRP A 261 12.55 30.29 -7.14
C TRP A 261 12.06 30.08 -8.58
N ARG A 262 10.83 30.50 -8.90
CA ARG A 262 10.26 30.39 -10.26
C ARG A 262 11.05 31.21 -11.27
N GLN A 263 11.55 32.36 -10.90
CA GLN A 263 12.21 33.26 -11.79
C GLN A 263 13.67 32.90 -12.06
N TYR A 264 14.40 32.42 -11.02
CA TYR A 264 15.85 32.25 -11.11
C TYR A 264 16.32 30.81 -11.04
N ILE A 265 15.66 29.97 -10.24
CA ILE A 265 16.15 28.61 -9.97
C ILE A 265 15.45 27.57 -10.86
N GLN A 266 14.15 27.69 -11.02
CA GLN A 266 13.37 26.72 -11.81
C GLN A 266 13.78 26.64 -13.28
N PRO A 267 14.08 27.77 -13.98
CA PRO A 267 14.53 27.72 -15.38
C PRO A 267 15.94 27.17 -15.55
N ASP A 268 16.84 27.43 -14.60
CA ASP A 268 18.24 27.03 -14.64
C ASP A 268 18.74 26.65 -13.25
N PRO A 269 19.21 25.41 -13.04
CA PRO A 269 19.78 24.98 -11.76
C PRO A 269 20.96 25.83 -11.29
N THR A 270 21.71 26.46 -12.18
CA THR A 270 22.81 27.39 -11.82
C THR A 270 22.30 28.69 -11.20
N GLY A 271 20.99 28.96 -11.28
CA GLY A 271 20.33 30.10 -10.66
C GLY A 271 20.46 30.16 -9.14
N THR A 272 20.86 29.06 -8.49
CA THR A 272 21.20 29.05 -7.06
C THR A 272 22.38 29.96 -6.73
N GLU A 273 23.27 30.22 -7.70
CA GLU A 273 24.43 31.10 -7.56
C GLU A 273 24.07 32.58 -7.78
N HIS A 274 22.83 32.86 -8.17
CA HIS A 274 22.38 34.25 -8.44
C HIS A 274 22.54 35.12 -7.19
N PRO A 275 23.09 36.35 -7.29
CA PRO A 275 23.36 37.21 -6.14
C PRO A 275 22.14 37.46 -5.23
N LEU A 276 20.95 37.61 -5.80
CA LEU A 276 19.71 37.77 -5.06
C LEU A 276 19.38 36.51 -4.25
N VAL A 277 19.53 35.33 -4.83
CA VAL A 277 19.24 34.04 -4.15
C VAL A 277 20.20 33.87 -2.98
N ARG A 278 21.49 34.09 -3.18
CA ARG A 278 22.51 34.07 -2.12
C ARG A 278 22.20 35.07 -1.01
N PHE A 279 21.78 36.27 -1.36
CA PHE A 279 21.38 37.28 -0.37
C PHE A 279 20.21 36.80 0.48
N LEU A 280 19.15 36.24 -0.13
CA LEU A 280 17.98 35.74 0.59
C LEU A 280 18.31 34.56 1.51
N VAL A 281 19.13 33.63 1.06
CA VAL A 281 19.64 32.52 1.89
C VAL A 281 20.43 33.07 3.09
N GLY A 282 21.33 34.02 2.83
CA GLY A 282 22.09 34.70 3.89
C GLY A 282 21.16 35.36 4.89
N PHE A 283 20.17 36.10 4.44
CA PHE A 283 19.20 36.78 5.29
C PHE A 283 18.43 35.80 6.19
N LEU A 284 17.92 34.69 5.62
CA LEU A 284 17.18 33.68 6.39
C LEU A 284 18.02 33.07 7.52
N ARG A 285 19.32 32.85 7.27
CA ARG A 285 20.25 32.24 8.23
C ARG A 285 20.72 33.23 9.28
N GLU A 286 21.22 34.38 8.87
CA GLU A 286 21.72 35.41 9.80
C GLU A 286 20.66 35.89 10.77
N ASN A 287 19.43 36.02 10.28
CA ASN A 287 18.31 36.44 11.11
C ASN A 287 17.60 35.30 11.85
N LYS A 288 18.10 34.05 11.70
CA LYS A 288 17.53 32.85 12.36
C LYS A 288 16.03 32.71 12.16
N ILE A 289 15.55 32.92 10.92
CA ILE A 289 14.12 32.91 10.62
C ILE A 289 13.52 31.54 10.94
N VAL A 290 14.22 30.44 10.62
CA VAL A 290 13.77 29.09 10.90
C VAL A 290 13.52 28.88 12.40
N ASP A 291 14.40 29.38 13.27
CA ASP A 291 14.22 29.29 14.73
C ASP A 291 12.92 29.94 15.22
N TYR A 292 12.53 31.06 14.61
CA TYR A 292 11.28 31.75 14.98
C TYR A 292 10.02 31.10 14.47
N ILE A 293 10.07 30.50 13.26
CA ILE A 293 8.88 29.96 12.62
C ILE A 293 8.63 28.48 13.00
N VAL A 294 9.69 27.74 13.32
CA VAL A 294 9.63 26.30 13.63
C VAL A 294 10.21 25.99 15.03
N GLY A 295 10.62 26.97 15.82
CA GLY A 295 11.20 26.75 17.15
C GLY A 295 10.22 26.17 18.17
N VAL A 296 10.72 25.73 19.33
CA VAL A 296 9.99 25.04 20.41
C VAL A 296 8.73 25.80 20.86
N ASP A 297 8.82 27.14 20.92
CA ASP A 297 7.73 28.03 21.35
C ASP A 297 6.86 28.52 20.18
N SER A 298 7.06 28.01 18.97
CA SER A 298 6.33 28.47 17.79
C SER A 298 4.89 27.92 17.80
N HIS A 299 3.97 28.80 17.42
CA HIS A 299 2.57 28.43 17.34
C HIS A 299 2.32 27.46 16.14
N PRO A 300 1.50 26.39 16.28
CA PRO A 300 1.23 25.44 15.22
C PRO A 300 0.82 26.04 13.87
N GLN A 301 0.03 27.14 13.91
CA GLN A 301 -0.37 27.86 12.68
C GLN A 301 0.79 28.51 11.90
N LEU A 302 1.86 28.87 12.59
CA LEU A 302 3.05 29.42 11.93
C LEU A 302 3.86 28.30 11.27
N ILE A 303 4.00 27.19 11.99
CA ILE A 303 4.71 26.00 11.51
C ILE A 303 4.06 25.44 10.27
N SER A 304 2.73 25.28 10.28
CA SER A 304 2.00 24.73 9.12
C SER A 304 2.19 25.53 7.82
N ARG A 305 2.53 26.83 7.96
CA ARG A 305 2.75 27.76 6.86
C ARG A 305 4.22 28.03 6.53
N SER A 306 5.17 27.36 7.17
CA SER A 306 6.61 27.62 6.99
C SER A 306 7.31 26.72 5.96
N GLY A 307 6.58 25.77 5.36
CA GLY A 307 7.15 24.76 4.48
C GLY A 307 7.97 25.31 3.31
N ASN A 308 7.53 26.37 2.65
CA ASN A 308 8.28 26.96 1.53
C ASN A 308 9.55 27.71 1.96
N VAL A 309 9.64 28.18 3.22
CA VAL A 309 10.90 28.76 3.74
C VAL A 309 11.95 27.67 3.86
N VAL A 310 11.58 26.53 4.46
CA VAL A 310 12.45 25.36 4.55
C VAL A 310 12.74 24.80 3.15
N GLY A 311 11.71 24.71 2.29
CA GLY A 311 11.84 24.29 0.90
C GLY A 311 12.81 25.13 0.09
N PHE A 312 12.84 26.45 0.31
CA PHE A 312 13.80 27.34 -0.35
C PHE A 312 15.25 27.01 0.03
N LEU A 313 15.52 26.70 1.31
CA LEU A 313 16.84 26.26 1.75
C LEU A 313 17.23 24.90 1.13
N ILE A 314 16.26 24.01 0.91
CA ILE A 314 16.49 22.72 0.27
C ILE A 314 16.84 22.89 -1.21
N VAL A 315 16.04 23.66 -1.98
CA VAL A 315 16.26 23.84 -3.43
C VAL A 315 17.52 24.64 -3.73
N THR A 316 17.98 25.47 -2.79
CA THR A 316 19.27 26.17 -2.89
C THR A 316 20.44 25.31 -2.39
N SER A 317 20.21 24.07 -2.02
CA SER A 317 21.22 23.14 -1.46
C SER A 317 21.93 23.67 -0.20
N THR A 318 21.27 24.54 0.53
CA THR A 318 21.83 25.16 1.74
C THR A 318 21.25 24.59 3.03
N TYR A 319 20.19 23.80 2.94
CA TYR A 319 19.64 23.06 4.07
C TYR A 319 20.66 22.02 4.61
N GLY A 320 20.95 22.07 5.89
CA GLY A 320 21.97 21.20 6.49
C GLY A 320 21.65 20.80 7.93
N ASP A 321 22.68 20.28 8.61
CA ASP A 321 22.55 19.71 9.95
C ASP A 321 22.05 20.70 10.99
N LEU A 322 22.48 21.98 10.90
CA LEU A 322 22.03 23.03 11.84
C LEU A 322 20.54 23.33 11.72
N ASP A 323 20.02 23.36 10.47
CA ASP A 323 18.59 23.56 10.24
C ASP A 323 17.80 22.36 10.76
N THR A 324 18.32 21.15 10.51
CA THR A 324 17.77 19.91 11.04
C THR A 324 17.74 19.91 12.56
N ASP A 325 18.83 20.29 13.24
CA ASP A 325 18.89 20.35 14.70
C ASP A 325 17.86 21.34 15.28
N THR A 326 17.73 22.51 14.65
CA THR A 326 16.74 23.52 15.07
C THR A 326 15.31 22.96 14.99
N ILE A 327 14.97 22.35 13.86
CA ILE A 327 13.63 21.78 13.65
C ILE A 327 13.42 20.57 14.58
N TRP A 328 14.45 19.71 14.71
CA TRP A 328 14.37 18.49 15.52
C TRP A 328 14.25 18.77 17.02
N LYS A 329 14.87 19.87 17.48
CA LYS A 329 14.70 20.34 18.84
C LYS A 329 13.23 20.59 19.17
N THR A 330 12.46 21.13 18.24
CA THR A 330 11.02 21.32 18.41
C THR A 330 10.27 20.01 18.51
N VAL A 331 10.66 19.00 17.73
CA VAL A 331 10.09 17.65 17.79
C VAL A 331 10.34 16.98 19.15
N THR A 332 11.54 17.19 19.74
CA THR A 332 11.95 16.51 20.98
C THR A 332 11.52 17.25 22.24
N GLU A 333 11.59 18.58 22.27
CA GLU A 333 11.40 19.40 23.45
C GLU A 333 10.00 20.02 23.60
N SER A 334 9.22 20.16 22.51
CA SER A 334 7.88 20.74 22.60
C SER A 334 6.94 19.87 23.41
N GLN A 335 6.23 20.52 24.34
CA GLN A 335 5.22 19.87 25.17
C GLN A 335 3.83 19.80 24.51
N ASP A 336 3.61 20.55 23.40
CA ASP A 336 2.35 20.53 22.66
C ASP A 336 2.40 19.50 21.53
N PRO A 337 1.59 18.42 21.61
CA PRO A 337 1.53 17.40 20.55
C PRO A 337 1.10 17.99 19.20
N ARG A 338 0.35 19.09 19.16
CA ARG A 338 -0.06 19.74 17.92
C ARG A 338 1.13 20.38 17.23
N THR A 339 2.00 21.03 17.98
CA THR A 339 3.26 21.60 17.47
C THR A 339 4.12 20.52 16.82
N VAL A 340 4.33 19.39 17.49
CA VAL A 340 5.08 18.26 16.96
C VAL A 340 4.43 17.72 15.67
N SER A 341 3.10 17.52 15.68
CA SER A 341 2.36 17.05 14.52
C SER A 341 2.48 18.00 13.33
N GLU A 342 2.42 19.32 13.55
CA GLU A 342 2.57 20.31 12.47
C GLU A 342 3.99 20.36 11.91
N VAL A 343 5.03 20.22 12.76
CA VAL A 343 6.42 20.14 12.29
C VAL A 343 6.62 18.91 11.39
N LEU A 344 6.19 17.71 11.84
CA LEU A 344 6.30 16.50 11.06
C LEU A 344 5.50 16.59 9.75
N GLY A 345 4.26 17.11 9.81
CA GLY A 345 3.44 17.33 8.63
C GLY A 345 4.04 18.34 7.65
N MET A 346 4.66 19.40 8.15
CA MET A 346 5.38 20.38 7.34
C MET A 346 6.59 19.73 6.65
N LEU A 347 7.43 19.01 7.40
CA LEU A 347 8.60 18.29 6.83
C LEU A 347 8.17 17.26 5.77
N THR A 348 7.14 16.45 6.06
CA THR A 348 6.60 15.46 5.12
C THR A 348 6.20 16.10 3.80
N ARG A 349 5.42 17.20 3.85
CA ARG A 349 5.01 17.93 2.65
C ARG A 349 6.19 18.55 1.91
N THR A 350 7.13 19.15 2.64
CA THR A 350 8.29 19.80 2.05
C THR A 350 9.21 18.80 1.36
N PHE A 351 9.48 17.66 1.99
CA PHE A 351 10.32 16.59 1.40
C PHE A 351 9.62 15.87 0.24
N HIS A 352 8.31 15.81 0.24
CA HIS A 352 7.57 15.32 -0.92
C HIS A 352 7.77 16.21 -2.15
N MET A 353 7.81 17.53 -1.96
CA MET A 353 7.98 18.49 -3.05
C MET A 353 9.45 18.71 -3.44
N HIS A 354 10.36 18.67 -2.49
CA HIS A 354 11.77 18.99 -2.66
C HIS A 354 12.63 18.01 -1.88
N SER A 355 13.54 17.32 -2.56
CA SER A 355 14.42 16.34 -1.92
C SER A 355 15.70 17.01 -1.39
N PRO A 356 15.98 16.95 -0.07
CA PRO A 356 17.23 17.45 0.52
C PRO A 356 18.46 16.71 0.00
N LEU A 357 19.64 17.20 0.35
CA LEU A 357 20.91 16.50 0.11
C LEU A 357 20.92 15.16 0.88
N SER A 358 21.58 14.16 0.31
CA SER A 358 21.68 12.83 0.94
C SER A 358 22.26 12.88 2.35
N SER A 359 23.25 13.73 2.60
CA SER A 359 23.85 13.91 3.93
C SER A 359 22.83 14.38 4.97
N ALA A 360 21.98 15.34 4.63
CA ALA A 360 20.94 15.86 5.52
C ALA A 360 19.84 14.80 5.80
N LEU A 361 19.46 13.98 4.78
CA LEU A 361 18.54 12.88 4.96
C LEU A 361 19.09 11.81 5.91
N ILE A 362 20.37 11.44 5.74
CA ILE A 362 21.04 10.47 6.60
C ILE A 362 21.20 11.02 8.03
N TYR A 363 21.56 12.30 8.16
CA TYR A 363 21.64 12.96 9.47
C TYR A 363 20.28 12.93 10.20
N LEU A 364 19.20 13.14 9.48
CA LEU A 364 17.85 13.05 10.04
C LEU A 364 17.48 11.61 10.45
N CYS A 365 17.91 10.60 9.69
CA CYS A 365 17.78 9.21 10.09
C CYS A 365 18.54 8.90 11.39
N SER A 366 19.73 9.52 11.58
CA SER A 366 20.48 9.37 12.83
C SER A 366 19.73 9.97 14.03
N LYS A 367 19.07 11.11 13.85
CA LYS A 367 18.21 11.71 14.88
C LYS A 367 17.02 10.82 15.25
N LEU A 368 16.43 10.13 14.28
CA LEU A 368 15.39 9.14 14.51
C LEU A 368 15.90 7.93 15.30
N LEU A 369 17.15 7.51 15.07
CA LEU A 369 17.78 6.44 15.84
C LEU A 369 17.98 6.80 17.33
N GLU A 370 18.10 8.07 17.67
CA GLU A 370 18.22 8.52 19.06
C GLU A 370 16.86 8.65 19.78
N LEU A 371 15.76 8.65 19.01
CA LEU A 371 14.42 8.91 19.55
C LEU A 371 13.89 7.70 20.34
N PRO A 372 13.26 7.89 21.50
CA PRO A 372 12.57 6.80 22.21
C PRO A 372 11.44 6.20 21.37
N LEU A 373 11.25 4.89 21.49
CA LEU A 373 10.20 4.18 20.72
C LEU A 373 8.79 4.74 20.98
N SER A 374 8.51 5.19 22.18
CA SER A 374 7.21 5.79 22.54
C SER A 374 6.82 7.01 21.70
N ARG A 375 7.79 7.59 20.97
CA ARG A 375 7.55 8.74 20.07
C ARG A 375 7.16 8.35 18.64
N PHE A 376 7.20 7.05 18.31
CA PHE A 376 6.84 6.57 16.98
C PHE A 376 5.32 6.32 16.86
N ASP A 377 4.55 7.39 16.87
CA ASP A 377 3.12 7.39 16.56
C ASP A 377 2.86 7.36 15.04
N ALA A 378 1.59 7.39 14.63
CA ALA A 378 1.22 7.33 13.22
C ALA A 378 1.80 8.50 12.40
N ARG A 379 1.94 9.70 12.99
CA ARG A 379 2.50 10.87 12.32
C ARG A 379 4.01 10.75 12.13
N MET A 380 4.70 10.26 13.16
CA MET A 380 6.14 10.00 13.06
C MET A 380 6.43 8.92 12.02
N VAL A 381 5.60 7.88 11.94
CA VAL A 381 5.74 6.82 10.93
C VAL A 381 5.49 7.35 9.52
N GLU A 382 4.47 8.18 9.30
CA GLU A 382 4.21 8.85 8.01
C GLU A 382 5.43 9.69 7.57
N PHE A 383 6.02 10.43 8.51
CA PHE A 383 7.25 11.17 8.26
C PHE A 383 8.42 10.25 7.92
N CYS A 384 8.63 9.17 8.68
CA CYS A 384 9.68 8.18 8.39
C CYS A 384 9.51 7.55 7.00
N GLU A 385 8.27 7.26 6.59
CA GLU A 385 7.98 6.72 5.26
C GLU A 385 8.45 7.67 4.15
N GLN A 386 8.09 8.94 4.26
CA GLN A 386 8.51 9.95 3.29
C GLN A 386 10.03 10.16 3.30
N LEU A 387 10.64 10.20 4.48
CA LEU A 387 12.09 10.34 4.61
C LEU A 387 12.85 9.16 3.95
N LEU A 388 12.46 7.92 4.27
CA LEU A 388 13.07 6.72 3.70
C LEU A 388 12.83 6.60 2.19
N TYR A 389 11.67 7.08 1.70
CA TYR A 389 11.42 7.18 0.27
C TYR A 389 12.45 8.09 -0.41
N GLN A 390 12.69 9.29 0.15
CA GLN A 390 13.67 10.23 -0.40
C GLN A 390 15.10 9.69 -0.33
N VAL A 391 15.45 8.99 0.74
CA VAL A 391 16.76 8.33 0.86
C VAL A 391 16.96 7.33 -0.29
N ARG A 392 15.96 6.49 -0.57
CA ARG A 392 16.03 5.49 -1.66
C ARG A 392 16.15 6.13 -3.04
N GLU A 393 15.36 7.16 -3.31
CA GLU A 393 15.44 7.89 -4.59
C GLU A 393 16.85 8.44 -4.82
N LYS A 394 17.43 9.09 -3.82
CA LYS A 394 18.80 9.64 -3.92
C LYS A 394 19.87 8.57 -4.05
N GLN A 395 19.69 7.43 -3.39
CA GLN A 395 20.61 6.30 -3.53
C GLN A 395 20.48 5.65 -4.91
N GLY A 396 19.24 5.51 -5.42
CA GLY A 396 18.99 4.99 -6.76
C GLY A 396 19.56 5.88 -7.87
N GLU A 397 19.51 7.20 -7.72
CA GLU A 397 20.14 8.15 -8.66
C GLU A 397 21.66 7.98 -8.68
N ARG A 398 22.33 7.86 -7.52
CA ARG A 398 23.78 7.62 -7.42
C ARG A 398 24.20 6.30 -8.06
N SER A 399 23.48 5.23 -7.78
CA SER A 399 23.77 3.91 -8.34
C SER A 399 23.66 3.85 -9.86
N ARG A 400 22.89 4.74 -10.50
CA ARG A 400 22.81 4.85 -11.96
C ARG A 400 23.96 5.66 -12.58
N HIS A 401 24.54 6.59 -11.83
CA HIS A 401 25.59 7.48 -12.35
C HIS A 401 27.00 6.95 -12.07
N ASP A 402 27.22 6.25 -10.96
CA ASP A 402 28.53 5.74 -10.54
C ASP A 402 28.62 4.23 -10.68
N LEU A 403 28.78 3.75 -11.92
CA LEU A 403 29.06 2.33 -12.22
C LEU A 403 30.46 1.87 -11.76
N LEU A 404 31.31 2.77 -11.24
CA LEU A 404 32.71 2.48 -10.94
C LEU A 404 33.14 2.68 -9.46
N ASP A 405 32.35 3.38 -8.66
CA ASP A 405 32.58 3.49 -7.22
C ASP A 405 31.32 3.05 -6.48
N ALA A 406 31.34 1.84 -5.94
CA ALA A 406 30.40 1.40 -4.92
C ALA A 406 30.67 2.20 -3.63
N SER A 407 30.45 3.53 -3.70
CA SER A 407 30.55 4.41 -2.57
C SER A 407 29.46 4.00 -1.57
N HIS A 408 29.88 3.71 -0.37
CA HIS A 408 29.12 3.24 0.77
C HIS A 408 27.74 3.87 0.83
N VAL A 409 26.70 3.07 0.59
CA VAL A 409 25.35 3.40 0.99
C VAL A 409 25.35 3.42 2.51
N ASP A 410 24.98 4.53 3.12
CA ASP A 410 25.02 4.67 4.58
C ASP A 410 24.07 3.67 5.25
N ALA A 411 24.55 2.96 6.25
CA ALA A 411 23.80 1.95 6.98
C ALA A 411 22.78 2.51 7.98
N VAL A 412 22.77 3.81 8.24
CA VAL A 412 21.89 4.43 9.23
C VAL A 412 20.38 4.18 8.95
N PRO A 413 19.86 4.30 7.70
CA PRO A 413 18.48 3.95 7.40
C PRO A 413 18.15 2.47 7.63
N LEU A 414 19.10 1.57 7.35
CA LEU A 414 18.97 0.15 7.65
C LEU A 414 18.85 -0.08 9.15
N ARG A 415 19.78 0.49 9.93
CA ARG A 415 19.78 0.39 11.39
C ARG A 415 18.49 0.92 12.01
N LEU A 416 17.93 2.00 11.45
CA LEU A 416 16.64 2.53 11.89
C LEU A 416 15.51 1.51 11.70
N CYS A 417 15.38 0.94 10.51
CA CYS A 417 14.34 -0.06 10.23
C CYS A 417 14.50 -1.31 11.10
N VAL A 418 15.73 -1.81 11.23
CA VAL A 418 16.02 -2.99 12.07
C VAL A 418 15.73 -2.70 13.53
N ARG A 419 16.13 -1.53 14.05
CA ARG A 419 15.80 -1.10 15.41
C ARG A 419 14.29 -1.11 15.65
N LEU A 420 13.51 -0.51 14.73
CA LEU A 420 12.04 -0.47 14.86
C LEU A 420 11.42 -1.86 14.87
N ILE A 421 11.90 -2.81 14.05
CA ILE A 421 11.40 -4.19 14.06
C ILE A 421 11.80 -4.89 15.37
N ARG A 422 13.07 -4.80 15.74
CA ARG A 422 13.68 -5.53 16.85
C ARG A 422 13.14 -5.06 18.20
N GLU A 423 13.15 -3.77 18.45
CA GLU A 423 12.81 -3.20 19.75
C GLU A 423 11.29 -3.05 19.97
N SER A 424 10.50 -2.81 18.90
CA SER A 424 9.04 -2.71 19.02
C SER A 424 8.40 -4.00 19.51
N ALA A 425 8.99 -5.15 19.15
CA ALA A 425 8.53 -6.45 19.61
C ALA A 425 8.58 -6.58 21.16
N ALA A 426 9.66 -6.06 21.76
CA ALA A 426 9.94 -6.12 23.19
C ALA A 426 9.27 -5.01 24.02
N PHE A 427 8.77 -3.94 23.37
CA PHE A 427 8.27 -2.77 24.09
C PHE A 427 6.87 -3.02 24.65
N GLU A 428 6.76 -3.17 25.96
CA GLU A 428 5.54 -3.60 26.66
C GLU A 428 4.41 -2.57 26.60
N GLU A 429 4.74 -1.26 26.53
CA GLU A 429 3.74 -0.18 26.54
C GLU A 429 2.94 -0.09 25.22
N PHE A 430 3.40 -0.73 24.15
CA PHE A 430 2.69 -0.71 22.87
C PHE A 430 1.53 -1.71 22.84
N SER A 431 0.40 -1.27 22.28
CA SER A 431 -0.67 -2.19 21.95
C SER A 431 -0.23 -3.17 20.85
N VAL A 432 -0.90 -4.32 20.77
CA VAL A 432 -0.63 -5.35 19.76
C VAL A 432 -0.74 -4.80 18.33
N GLU A 433 -1.76 -3.95 18.10
CA GLU A 433 -1.97 -3.31 16.81
C GLU A 433 -0.82 -2.36 16.45
N HIS A 434 -0.32 -1.60 17.42
CA HIS A 434 0.78 -0.66 17.20
C HIS A 434 2.09 -1.39 16.92
N LYS A 435 2.40 -2.46 17.66
CA LYS A 435 3.55 -3.33 17.37
C LYS A 435 3.48 -3.89 15.94
N ALA A 436 2.34 -4.45 15.56
CA ALA A 436 2.13 -5.01 14.22
C ALA A 436 2.21 -3.93 13.12
N PHE A 437 1.76 -2.71 13.40
CA PHE A 437 1.85 -1.58 12.49
C PHE A 437 3.31 -1.16 12.25
N LEU A 438 4.10 -0.95 13.31
CA LEU A 438 5.51 -0.58 13.21
C LEU A 438 6.34 -1.66 12.51
N GLN A 439 6.10 -2.92 12.83
CA GLN A 439 6.81 -4.04 12.21
C GLN A 439 6.53 -4.17 10.73
N ARG A 440 5.26 -4.05 10.31
CA ARG A 440 4.90 -4.06 8.89
C ARG A 440 5.53 -2.91 8.13
N PHE A 441 5.44 -1.70 8.69
CA PHE A 441 6.08 -0.52 8.13
C PHE A 441 7.58 -0.73 7.96
N ALA A 442 8.30 -1.03 9.05
CA ALA A 442 9.75 -1.15 9.02
C ALA A 442 10.24 -2.30 8.13
N SER A 443 9.53 -3.44 8.12
CA SER A 443 9.86 -4.57 7.22
C SER A 443 9.68 -4.22 5.75
N SER A 444 8.63 -3.47 5.40
CA SER A 444 8.41 -3.00 4.03
C SER A 444 9.50 -2.04 3.58
N GLN A 445 9.88 -1.08 4.45
CA GLN A 445 10.95 -0.12 4.15
C GLN A 445 12.31 -0.82 4.05
N LEU A 446 12.59 -1.77 4.93
CA LEU A 446 13.81 -2.56 4.92
C LEU A 446 13.96 -3.35 3.61
N SER A 447 12.94 -4.05 3.18
CA SER A 447 12.95 -4.78 1.90
C SER A 447 13.21 -3.87 0.71
N SER A 448 12.67 -2.65 0.75
CA SER A 448 12.88 -1.64 -0.29
C SER A 448 14.29 -1.05 -0.29
N LEU A 449 14.90 -0.85 0.90
CA LEU A 449 16.28 -0.37 1.04
C LEU A 449 17.30 -1.41 0.53
N ILE A 450 17.07 -2.68 0.81
CA ILE A 450 17.94 -3.78 0.34
C ILE A 450 17.97 -3.83 -1.19
N SER A 451 16.86 -3.55 -1.86
CA SER A 451 16.79 -3.57 -3.32
C SER A 451 17.69 -2.52 -4.01
N VAL A 452 18.06 -1.46 -3.30
CA VAL A 452 18.93 -0.38 -3.83
C VAL A 452 20.43 -0.71 -3.68
N GLY A 453 20.77 -1.73 -2.89
CA GLY A 453 22.14 -2.19 -2.65
C GLY A 453 22.71 -1.63 -1.35
N LEU A 454 23.11 -2.54 -0.46
CA LEU A 454 23.76 -2.24 0.81
C LEU A 454 25.15 -2.89 0.81
N SER A 455 26.07 -2.30 1.57
CA SER A 455 27.39 -2.90 1.82
C SER A 455 27.23 -4.26 2.51
N GLU A 456 27.99 -5.27 2.07
CA GLU A 456 27.98 -6.58 2.73
C GLU A 456 28.43 -6.51 4.19
N SER A 457 29.37 -5.60 4.52
CA SER A 457 29.84 -5.39 5.88
C SER A 457 28.71 -4.93 6.81
N ASP A 458 27.91 -3.96 6.39
CA ASP A 458 26.82 -3.41 7.21
C ASP A 458 25.69 -4.41 7.41
N LYS A 459 25.39 -5.22 6.39
CA LYS A 459 24.46 -6.34 6.51
C LYS A 459 24.95 -7.35 7.51
N MET A 460 26.25 -7.73 7.44
CA MET A 460 26.82 -8.73 8.35
C MET A 460 26.79 -8.28 9.82
N GLU A 461 27.16 -7.03 10.11
CA GLU A 461 27.04 -6.47 11.46
C GLU A 461 25.60 -6.58 12.00
N THR A 462 24.63 -6.33 11.12
CA THR A 462 23.20 -6.43 11.48
C THR A 462 22.77 -7.87 11.70
N TYR A 463 23.24 -8.81 10.87
CA TYR A 463 22.98 -10.25 11.03
C TYR A 463 23.58 -10.75 12.35
N GLU A 464 24.84 -10.45 12.64
CA GLU A 464 25.50 -10.83 13.88
C GLU A 464 24.73 -10.39 15.11
N ARG A 465 24.28 -9.16 15.13
CA ARG A 465 23.45 -8.63 16.23
C ARG A 465 22.12 -9.37 16.39
N CYS A 466 21.43 -9.64 15.30
CA CYS A 466 20.16 -10.40 15.36
C CYS A 466 20.40 -11.85 15.79
N ILE A 467 21.47 -12.47 15.31
CA ILE A 467 21.81 -13.86 15.67
C ILE A 467 22.23 -13.94 17.14
N GLN A 468 22.93 -12.96 17.66
CA GLN A 468 23.29 -12.89 19.07
C GLN A 468 22.02 -12.84 19.94
N ASP A 469 21.02 -12.04 19.59
CA ASP A 469 19.74 -12.00 20.32
C ASP A 469 19.06 -13.37 20.36
N ILE A 470 19.12 -14.13 19.25
CA ILE A 470 18.54 -15.49 19.16
C ILE A 470 19.34 -16.46 20.05
N ALA A 471 20.66 -16.38 20.01
CA ALA A 471 21.53 -17.26 20.81
C ALA A 471 21.36 -17.01 22.32
N GLU A 472 21.18 -15.77 22.73
CA GLU A 472 20.94 -15.36 24.12
C GLU A 472 19.49 -15.57 24.58
N THR A 473 18.57 -15.85 23.66
CA THR A 473 17.12 -15.95 23.93
C THR A 473 16.59 -14.79 24.76
N ASN A 474 17.05 -13.56 24.43
CA ASN A 474 16.70 -12.34 25.14
C ASN A 474 15.33 -11.76 24.68
N GLN A 475 14.91 -10.64 25.30
CA GLN A 475 13.63 -10.00 24.99
C GLN A 475 13.47 -9.55 23.52
N PHE A 476 14.58 -9.37 22.77
CA PHE A 476 14.57 -8.93 21.38
C PHE A 476 14.50 -10.06 20.37
N THR A 477 14.56 -11.32 20.80
CA THR A 477 14.62 -12.51 19.94
C THR A 477 13.54 -12.52 18.88
N VAL A 478 12.29 -12.25 19.24
CA VAL A 478 11.15 -12.23 18.30
C VAL A 478 11.36 -11.18 17.21
N GLY A 479 11.72 -9.98 17.62
CA GLY A 479 11.97 -8.89 16.68
C GLY A 479 13.19 -9.14 15.80
N SER A 480 14.24 -9.75 16.34
CA SER A 480 15.46 -10.13 15.59
C SER A 480 15.17 -11.20 14.54
N ILE A 481 14.33 -12.20 14.84
CA ILE A 481 13.87 -13.19 13.85
C ILE A 481 13.06 -12.50 12.73
N GLN A 482 12.19 -11.55 13.09
CA GLN A 482 11.42 -10.79 12.10
C GLN A 482 12.33 -9.91 11.23
N ALA A 483 13.36 -9.29 11.83
CA ALA A 483 14.34 -8.51 11.11
C ALA A 483 15.16 -9.39 10.14
N LEU A 484 15.60 -10.58 10.57
CA LEU A 484 16.28 -11.54 9.68
C LEU A 484 15.39 -11.96 8.52
N ASN A 485 14.12 -12.22 8.77
CA ASN A 485 13.17 -12.55 7.70
C ASN A 485 13.00 -11.43 6.67
N ALA A 486 13.09 -10.17 7.10
CA ALA A 486 13.00 -9.01 6.22
C ALA A 486 14.33 -8.72 5.50
N LEU A 487 15.46 -8.98 6.14
CA LEU A 487 16.82 -8.76 5.61
C LEU A 487 17.23 -9.80 4.57
N LEU A 488 16.88 -11.07 4.80
CA LEU A 488 17.30 -12.17 3.93
C LEU A 488 16.53 -12.12 2.60
N PRO A 489 17.20 -11.95 1.47
CA PRO A 489 16.54 -11.96 0.17
C PRO A 489 15.96 -13.34 -0.14
N GLY A 490 14.75 -13.37 -0.72
CA GLY A 490 14.05 -14.62 -1.00
C GLY A 490 14.74 -15.54 -2.01
N TYR A 491 15.71 -15.01 -2.79
CA TYR A 491 16.35 -15.70 -3.91
C TYR A 491 17.82 -16.02 -3.66
N ASP A 492 18.50 -15.33 -2.74
CA ASP A 492 19.93 -15.54 -2.50
C ASP A 492 20.16 -16.67 -1.50
N THR A 493 20.75 -17.77 -2.02
CA THR A 493 21.15 -18.92 -1.20
C THR A 493 22.50 -18.75 -0.52
N GLN A 494 23.32 -17.80 -0.99
CA GLN A 494 24.68 -17.64 -0.48
C GLN A 494 24.69 -17.00 0.90
N GLU A 495 23.88 -15.94 1.12
CA GLU A 495 23.78 -15.28 2.42
C GLU A 495 23.28 -16.26 3.50
N ILE A 496 22.18 -17.00 3.24
CA ILE A 496 21.66 -17.98 4.21
C ILE A 496 22.67 -19.11 4.48
N ARG A 497 23.40 -19.56 3.45
CA ARG A 497 24.45 -20.57 3.59
C ARG A 497 25.59 -20.05 4.46
N LYS A 498 26.04 -18.82 4.24
CA LYS A 498 27.07 -18.17 5.05
C LYS A 498 26.65 -18.08 6.52
N LEU A 499 25.40 -17.65 6.80
CA LEU A 499 24.89 -17.58 8.16
C LEU A 499 24.74 -18.99 8.80
N ALA A 500 24.39 -20.00 8.00
CA ALA A 500 24.29 -21.37 8.47
C ALA A 500 25.66 -21.97 8.83
N THR A 501 26.73 -21.62 8.06
CA THR A 501 28.08 -22.17 8.29
C THR A 501 28.87 -21.37 9.34
N ASP A 502 28.78 -20.04 9.32
CA ASP A 502 29.62 -19.19 10.17
C ASP A 502 29.03 -19.03 11.60
N PHE A 503 27.70 -19.10 11.74
CA PHE A 503 26.99 -18.86 13.01
C PHE A 503 26.12 -20.02 13.47
N ASP A 504 26.09 -21.13 12.74
CA ASP A 504 25.23 -22.28 13.04
C ASP A 504 23.75 -21.89 13.22
N LEU A 505 23.26 -20.99 12.38
CA LEU A 505 21.91 -20.43 12.43
C LEU A 505 20.81 -21.52 12.53
N PRO A 506 20.90 -22.67 11.83
CA PRO A 506 19.91 -23.74 11.95
C PRO A 506 19.74 -24.28 13.37
N ALA A 507 20.87 -24.54 14.05
CA ALA A 507 20.82 -25.04 15.42
C ALA A 507 20.24 -24.00 16.39
N LEU A 508 20.60 -22.73 16.23
CA LEU A 508 20.07 -21.65 17.06
C LEU A 508 18.55 -21.46 16.87
N VAL A 509 18.07 -21.50 15.63
CA VAL A 509 16.62 -21.34 15.36
C VAL A 509 15.83 -22.53 15.87
N ILE A 510 16.35 -23.75 15.72
CA ILE A 510 15.68 -24.95 16.23
C ILE A 510 15.67 -24.93 17.77
N ALA A 511 16.79 -24.58 18.41
CA ALA A 511 16.86 -24.47 19.87
C ALA A 511 15.89 -23.41 20.41
N GLU A 512 15.77 -22.27 19.73
CA GLU A 512 14.84 -21.20 20.09
C GLU A 512 13.36 -21.64 19.91
N MET A 513 13.07 -22.35 18.82
CA MET A 513 11.72 -22.93 18.64
C MET A 513 11.37 -23.94 19.72
N VAL A 514 12.31 -24.84 20.09
CA VAL A 514 12.11 -25.80 21.20
C VAL A 514 11.89 -25.06 22.52
N HIS A 515 12.69 -24.04 22.81
CA HIS A 515 12.52 -23.20 24.00
C HIS A 515 11.12 -22.55 24.03
N THR A 516 10.67 -21.99 22.91
CA THR A 516 9.33 -21.37 22.79
C THR A 516 8.20 -22.37 23.03
N VAL A 517 8.33 -23.60 22.53
CA VAL A 517 7.34 -24.67 22.71
C VAL A 517 7.34 -25.14 24.18
N ASP A 518 8.53 -25.36 24.79
CA ASP A 518 8.68 -25.85 26.17
C ASP A 518 8.14 -24.81 27.20
N MET A 519 8.36 -23.52 26.94
CA MET A 519 7.86 -22.43 27.80
C MET A 519 6.35 -22.17 27.63
N LYS A 520 5.65 -22.91 26.76
CA LYS A 520 4.25 -22.70 26.41
C LYS A 520 3.93 -21.25 25.96
N GLN A 521 4.90 -20.53 25.44
CA GLN A 521 4.74 -19.18 24.89
C GLN A 521 3.97 -19.16 23.55
N THR A 522 3.38 -20.28 23.19
CA THR A 522 2.59 -20.46 21.98
C THR A 522 1.10 -20.17 22.21
N ASP A 523 0.78 -19.28 23.15
CA ASP A 523 -0.58 -18.82 23.30
C ASP A 523 -0.95 -17.91 22.13
N PHE A 524 -1.82 -18.42 21.24
CA PHE A 524 -2.33 -17.68 20.09
C PHE A 524 -3.51 -16.76 20.46
N ALA A 525 -3.65 -16.40 21.73
CA ALA A 525 -4.71 -15.54 22.21
C ALA A 525 -4.65 -14.13 21.58
N ASP A 526 -3.45 -13.66 21.25
CA ASP A 526 -3.25 -12.38 20.59
C ASP A 526 -2.59 -12.51 19.20
N SER A 527 -2.83 -11.53 18.35
CA SER A 527 -2.30 -11.53 16.97
C SER A 527 -0.79 -11.35 16.91
N PHE A 528 -0.17 -10.78 17.95
CA PHE A 528 1.27 -10.54 18.00
C PHE A 528 2.03 -11.83 18.29
N SER A 529 1.63 -12.60 19.29
CA SER A 529 2.20 -13.92 19.60
C SER A 529 2.09 -14.86 18.41
N LYS A 530 0.94 -14.86 17.73
CA LYS A 530 0.74 -15.57 16.47
C LYS A 530 1.73 -15.14 15.39
N THR A 531 1.91 -13.85 15.20
CA THR A 531 2.85 -13.30 14.20
C THR A 531 4.29 -13.67 14.53
N GLY A 532 4.68 -13.62 15.80
CA GLY A 532 6.01 -14.04 16.29
C GLY A 532 6.30 -15.50 16.00
N PHE A 533 5.33 -16.39 16.27
CA PHE A 533 5.48 -17.81 15.96
C PHE A 533 5.56 -18.09 14.45
N ILE A 534 4.73 -17.43 13.65
CA ILE A 534 4.78 -17.52 12.18
C ILE A 534 6.14 -17.06 11.65
N SER A 535 6.72 -15.99 12.22
CA SER A 535 8.05 -15.50 11.81
C SER A 535 9.16 -16.54 12.04
N ARG A 536 9.10 -17.29 13.13
CA ARG A 536 9.99 -18.41 13.41
C ARG A 536 9.85 -19.51 12.36
N ILE A 537 8.61 -19.89 12.07
CA ILE A 537 8.30 -20.89 11.03
C ILE A 537 8.83 -20.43 9.66
N GLN A 538 8.67 -19.16 9.33
CA GLN A 538 9.16 -18.60 8.06
C GLN A 538 10.67 -18.66 7.94
N LEU A 539 11.39 -18.34 9.01
CA LEU A 539 12.86 -18.43 9.02
C LEU A 539 13.32 -19.89 8.90
N LEU A 540 12.71 -20.79 9.67
CA LEU A 540 12.97 -22.23 9.58
C LEU A 540 12.69 -22.78 8.18
N ALA A 541 11.56 -22.39 7.58
CA ALA A 541 11.21 -22.77 6.20
C ALA A 541 12.28 -22.35 5.19
N ARG A 542 12.81 -21.13 5.33
CA ARG A 542 13.90 -20.65 4.46
C ARG A 542 15.18 -21.45 4.63
N ILE A 543 15.54 -21.80 5.86
CA ILE A 543 16.70 -22.64 6.17
C ILE A 543 16.53 -24.02 5.52
N ILE A 544 15.39 -24.69 5.73
CA ILE A 544 15.08 -26.00 5.15
C ILE A 544 15.10 -25.96 3.61
N ASP A 545 14.57 -24.91 2.99
CA ASP A 545 14.52 -24.76 1.53
C ASP A 545 15.90 -24.49 0.90
N LYS A 546 16.66 -23.54 1.49
CA LYS A 546 17.88 -23.00 0.88
C LYS A 546 19.16 -23.74 1.27
N VAL A 547 19.20 -24.29 2.48
CA VAL A 547 20.37 -24.97 3.03
C VAL A 547 19.98 -26.27 3.75
N PRO A 548 19.30 -27.20 3.07
CA PRO A 548 18.77 -28.43 3.70
C PRO A 548 19.88 -29.29 4.32
N ASP A 549 21.09 -29.23 3.77
CA ASP A 549 22.24 -30.01 4.25
C ASP A 549 22.77 -29.54 5.61
N SER A 550 22.40 -28.32 6.05
CA SER A 550 22.79 -27.78 7.36
C SER A 550 21.96 -28.37 8.52
N ILE A 551 20.85 -29.04 8.21
CA ILE A 551 20.03 -29.73 9.22
C ILE A 551 20.60 -31.15 9.40
N THR A 552 21.46 -31.29 10.41
CA THR A 552 22.03 -32.61 10.78
C THR A 552 20.96 -33.58 11.24
N ALA A 553 21.34 -34.87 11.34
CA ALA A 553 20.43 -35.92 11.82
C ALA A 553 19.86 -35.57 13.22
N ASP A 554 20.74 -35.17 14.13
CA ASP A 554 20.40 -34.87 15.53
C ASP A 554 19.44 -33.65 15.61
N LEU A 555 19.69 -32.60 14.78
CA LEU A 555 18.80 -31.45 14.71
C LEU A 555 17.43 -31.81 14.11
N ALA A 556 17.42 -32.70 13.12
CA ALA A 556 16.17 -33.20 12.54
C ALA A 556 15.35 -33.99 13.55
N ASP A 557 16.01 -34.86 14.36
CA ASP A 557 15.35 -35.64 15.42
C ASP A 557 14.74 -34.69 16.48
N VAL A 558 15.50 -33.70 16.94
CA VAL A 558 15.02 -32.70 17.91
C VAL A 558 13.82 -31.92 17.34
N LEU A 559 13.91 -31.44 16.09
CA LEU A 559 12.83 -30.70 15.44
C LEU A 559 11.56 -31.54 15.31
N TRP A 560 11.71 -32.80 14.92
CA TRP A 560 10.58 -33.72 14.79
C TRP A 560 9.90 -33.99 16.13
N GLU A 561 10.66 -34.44 17.14
CA GLU A 561 10.11 -34.85 18.42
C GLU A 561 9.58 -33.69 19.26
N LYS A 562 10.30 -32.57 19.28
CA LYS A 562 10.01 -31.43 20.17
C LYS A 562 9.07 -30.40 19.57
N VAL A 563 9.03 -30.27 18.25
CA VAL A 563 8.22 -29.23 17.59
C VAL A 563 7.08 -29.85 16.76
N LEU A 564 7.40 -30.76 15.83
CA LEU A 564 6.43 -31.28 14.86
C LEU A 564 5.36 -32.19 15.48
N VAL A 565 5.74 -33.13 16.33
CA VAL A 565 4.84 -34.09 16.96
C VAL A 565 4.50 -33.74 18.41
N SER A 566 5.00 -32.59 18.89
CA SER A 566 4.82 -32.14 20.26
C SER A 566 3.35 -31.97 20.63
N GLN A 567 2.95 -32.61 21.71
CA GLN A 567 1.59 -32.48 22.29
C GLN A 567 1.42 -31.15 23.04
N THR A 568 2.52 -30.44 23.38
CA THR A 568 2.48 -29.19 24.11
C THR A 568 2.10 -28.02 23.20
N LEU A 569 2.26 -28.17 21.89
CA LEU A 569 1.92 -27.12 20.91
C LEU A 569 0.40 -27.05 20.71
N VAL A 570 -0.15 -25.85 20.78
CA VAL A 570 -1.57 -25.58 20.49
C VAL A 570 -1.90 -25.99 19.03
N GLU A 571 -3.13 -26.43 18.78
CA GLU A 571 -3.59 -26.93 17.48
C GLU A 571 -3.27 -25.96 16.32
N GLN A 572 -3.49 -24.67 16.50
CA GLN A 572 -3.17 -23.66 15.48
C GLN A 572 -1.67 -23.60 15.15
N GLY A 573 -0.81 -23.75 16.16
CA GLY A 573 0.65 -23.81 15.98
C GLY A 573 1.09 -25.05 15.23
N ARG A 574 0.55 -26.23 15.59
CA ARG A 574 0.81 -27.50 14.88
C ARG A 574 0.40 -27.39 13.41
N ARG A 575 -0.80 -26.88 13.15
CA ARG A 575 -1.28 -26.65 11.78
C ARG A 575 -0.31 -25.76 11.01
N ALA A 576 0.14 -24.65 11.58
CA ALA A 576 1.06 -23.72 10.90
C ALA A 576 2.41 -24.39 10.53
N VAL A 577 2.92 -25.29 11.39
CA VAL A 577 4.17 -26.01 11.10
C VAL A 577 3.96 -27.07 10.01
N TRP A 578 2.86 -27.82 10.04
CA TRP A 578 2.54 -28.79 8.99
C TRP A 578 2.24 -28.12 7.65
N ASP A 579 1.52 -27.00 7.64
CA ASP A 579 1.26 -26.20 6.43
C ASP A 579 2.58 -25.71 5.80
N MET A 580 3.54 -25.30 6.61
CA MET A 580 4.88 -24.91 6.14
C MET A 580 5.57 -26.07 5.43
N LEU A 581 5.60 -27.28 6.01
CA LEU A 581 6.21 -28.44 5.38
C LEU A 581 5.48 -28.84 4.08
N CYS A 582 4.16 -28.79 4.07
CA CYS A 582 3.36 -29.00 2.85
C CYS A 582 3.70 -27.98 1.76
N GLU A 583 3.89 -26.72 2.12
CA GLU A 583 4.25 -25.67 1.17
C GLU A 583 5.68 -25.84 0.64
N LEU A 584 6.62 -26.23 1.48
CA LEU A 584 7.98 -26.54 1.05
C LEU A 584 7.98 -27.71 0.03
N MET A 585 7.23 -28.77 0.27
CA MET A 585 7.08 -29.88 -0.68
C MET A 585 6.45 -29.42 -2.01
N ARG A 586 5.54 -28.46 -1.98
CA ARG A 586 4.92 -27.92 -3.22
C ARG A 586 5.88 -27.08 -4.02
N ARG A 587 6.69 -26.25 -3.38
CA ARG A 587 7.60 -25.28 -4.02
C ARG A 587 8.92 -25.88 -4.47
N SER A 588 9.44 -26.84 -3.71
CA SER A 588 10.79 -27.37 -3.99
C SER A 588 10.78 -28.34 -5.16
N PRO A 589 11.48 -28.01 -6.28
CA PRO A 589 11.63 -28.91 -7.43
C PRO A 589 12.71 -29.98 -7.19
N LYS A 590 13.54 -29.83 -6.16
CA LYS A 590 14.66 -30.72 -5.85
C LYS A 590 14.36 -31.55 -4.59
N ARG A 591 15.05 -32.69 -4.48
CA ARG A 591 15.04 -33.51 -3.27
C ARG A 591 15.58 -32.71 -2.08
N ASN A 592 14.85 -32.75 -0.98
CA ASN A 592 15.22 -32.13 0.27
C ASN A 592 15.48 -33.22 1.32
N PRO A 593 16.73 -33.37 1.81
CA PRO A 593 17.11 -34.46 2.73
C PRO A 593 16.28 -34.47 4.02
N PHE A 594 15.96 -33.31 4.58
CA PHE A 594 15.13 -33.22 5.78
C PHE A 594 13.70 -33.74 5.52
N ILE A 595 13.08 -33.30 4.42
CA ILE A 595 11.72 -33.78 4.04
C ILE A 595 11.73 -35.27 3.75
N GLU A 596 12.76 -35.79 3.03
CA GLU A 596 12.89 -37.21 2.75
C GLU A 596 13.01 -38.02 4.05
N ARG A 597 13.77 -37.55 5.03
CA ARG A 597 13.86 -38.17 6.34
C ARG A 597 12.52 -38.15 7.08
N CYS A 598 11.80 -37.05 7.06
CA CYS A 598 10.44 -36.97 7.62
C CYS A 598 9.50 -38.04 7.04
N ILE A 599 9.58 -38.23 5.69
CA ILE A 599 8.72 -39.15 4.98
C ILE A 599 9.13 -40.61 5.17
N GLN A 600 10.42 -40.93 5.12
CA GLN A 600 10.93 -42.29 5.07
C GLN A 600 11.24 -42.86 6.45
N GLU A 601 11.74 -42.04 7.39
CA GLU A 601 12.19 -42.52 8.69
C GLU A 601 11.19 -42.22 9.81
N TYR A 602 10.61 -41.03 9.85
CA TYR A 602 9.79 -40.60 10.99
C TYR A 602 8.31 -40.92 10.83
N LEU A 603 7.72 -40.68 9.67
CA LEU A 603 6.29 -40.91 9.43
C LEU A 603 5.86 -42.37 9.66
N PRO A 604 6.65 -43.39 9.26
CA PRO A 604 6.30 -44.79 9.51
C PRO A 604 6.34 -45.23 10.98
N LYS A 605 7.08 -44.47 11.82
CA LYS A 605 7.27 -44.80 13.26
C LYS A 605 6.21 -44.16 14.16
N LEU A 606 5.31 -43.37 13.62
CA LEU A 606 4.29 -42.68 14.40
C LEU A 606 3.26 -43.60 14.97
N SER A 607 2.86 -43.34 16.22
CA SER A 607 1.77 -44.05 16.88
C SER A 607 0.41 -43.66 16.27
N PRO A 608 -0.57 -44.57 16.17
CA PRO A 608 -1.91 -44.21 15.71
C PRO A 608 -2.58 -43.10 16.52
N ASN A 609 -2.18 -42.90 17.76
CA ASN A 609 -2.71 -41.81 18.62
C ASN A 609 -2.24 -40.43 18.21
N ASP A 610 -1.15 -40.33 17.42
CA ASP A 610 -0.58 -39.07 16.93
C ASP A 610 -1.17 -38.65 15.57
N TYR A 611 -2.06 -39.48 15.00
CA TYR A 611 -2.67 -39.23 13.72
C TYR A 611 -3.64 -38.04 13.80
N SER A 612 -3.33 -37.00 13.02
CA SER A 612 -4.09 -35.76 12.94
C SER A 612 -4.45 -35.40 11.48
N PRO A 613 -5.46 -34.57 11.26
CA PRO A 613 -5.79 -34.08 9.93
C PRO A 613 -4.61 -33.36 9.22
N ASP A 614 -3.80 -32.62 9.97
CA ASP A 614 -2.63 -31.88 9.43
C ASP A 614 -1.53 -32.90 9.01
N LEU A 615 -1.28 -33.94 9.82
CA LEU A 615 -0.37 -35.03 9.46
C LEU A 615 -0.84 -35.77 8.21
N LEU A 616 -2.15 -36.05 8.08
CA LEU A 616 -2.71 -36.63 6.88
C LEU A 616 -2.51 -35.74 5.66
N ALA A 617 -2.68 -34.41 5.81
CA ALA A 617 -2.41 -33.44 4.76
C ALA A 617 -0.94 -33.50 4.31
N PHE A 618 -0.01 -33.61 5.26
CA PHE A 618 1.42 -33.81 4.98
C PHE A 618 1.66 -35.11 4.22
N ALA A 619 1.08 -36.23 4.66
CA ALA A 619 1.24 -37.52 4.01
C ALA A 619 0.65 -37.55 2.59
N LYS A 620 -0.47 -36.89 2.35
CA LYS A 620 -1.05 -36.70 1.01
C LYS A 620 -0.09 -35.90 0.08
N GLN A 621 0.52 -34.82 0.58
CA GLN A 621 1.52 -34.08 -0.16
C GLN A 621 2.80 -34.88 -0.37
N ALA A 622 3.20 -35.71 0.57
CA ALA A 622 4.36 -36.58 0.46
C ALA A 622 4.24 -37.58 -0.71
N VAL A 623 3.06 -38.16 -0.95
CA VAL A 623 2.82 -39.00 -2.14
C VAL A 623 3.11 -38.24 -3.42
N ASN A 624 2.58 -37.03 -3.55
CA ASN A 624 2.81 -36.19 -4.73
C ASN A 624 4.28 -35.72 -4.85
N TYR A 625 4.94 -35.49 -3.72
CA TYR A 625 6.34 -35.07 -3.67
C TYR A 625 7.27 -36.20 -4.10
N GLU A 626 7.08 -37.42 -3.61
CA GLU A 626 7.86 -38.62 -3.99
C GLU A 626 7.71 -38.94 -5.47
N VAL A 627 6.48 -38.84 -6.03
CA VAL A 627 6.24 -39.06 -7.46
C VAL A 627 6.94 -37.99 -8.32
N ARG A 628 6.98 -36.74 -7.88
CA ARG A 628 7.67 -35.67 -8.62
C ARG A 628 9.20 -35.78 -8.52
N SER A 629 9.69 -36.11 -7.33
CA SER A 629 11.13 -36.21 -7.05
C SER A 629 11.76 -37.46 -7.66
N ASN A 630 10.98 -38.54 -7.79
CA ASN A 630 11.41 -39.79 -8.37
C ASN A 630 10.24 -40.43 -9.17
N PRO A 631 9.99 -39.97 -10.39
CA PRO A 631 8.89 -40.46 -11.17
C PRO A 631 9.00 -41.98 -11.37
N PRO A 632 7.98 -42.76 -10.99
CA PRO A 632 8.01 -44.19 -11.21
C PRO A 632 8.12 -44.50 -12.73
N PRO A 633 8.85 -45.57 -13.10
CA PRO A 633 8.93 -45.96 -14.49
C PRO A 633 7.54 -46.30 -15.03
N ILE A 634 7.31 -46.04 -16.31
CA ILE A 634 6.05 -46.45 -16.95
C ILE A 634 6.00 -48.00 -16.92
N PRO A 635 4.95 -48.58 -16.28
CA PRO A 635 4.86 -50.05 -16.15
C PRO A 635 4.65 -50.70 -17.54
N LYS A 636 5.13 -51.89 -17.66
CA LYS A 636 4.84 -52.75 -18.84
C LYS A 636 3.38 -53.19 -18.81
N GLU A 637 2.89 -53.74 -19.93
CA GLU A 637 1.55 -54.33 -19.98
C GLU A 637 1.40 -55.44 -18.91
N ASN A 638 0.28 -55.33 -18.14
CA ASN A 638 -0.07 -56.24 -17.04
C ASN A 638 0.86 -56.18 -15.79
N GLU A 639 1.71 -55.16 -15.70
CA GLU A 639 2.52 -54.90 -14.48
C GLU A 639 1.77 -53.94 -13.56
N VAL A 640 1.81 -54.22 -12.25
CA VAL A 640 1.14 -53.36 -11.25
C VAL A 640 1.84 -52.01 -11.18
N VAL A 641 1.05 -50.91 -11.26
CA VAL A 641 1.53 -49.53 -11.11
C VAL A 641 1.93 -49.28 -9.66
N SER A 642 3.21 -49.01 -9.41
CA SER A 642 3.69 -48.65 -8.10
C SER A 642 3.57 -47.15 -7.88
N ILE A 643 2.84 -46.73 -6.87
CA ILE A 643 2.74 -45.35 -6.43
C ILE A 643 3.44 -45.22 -5.08
N PRO A 644 4.57 -44.50 -4.99
CA PRO A 644 5.31 -44.31 -3.75
C PRO A 644 4.43 -43.71 -2.64
N GLY A 645 4.58 -44.21 -1.43
CA GLY A 645 3.91 -43.66 -0.25
C GLY A 645 2.46 -44.04 -0.02
N LEU A 646 1.84 -44.76 -0.94
CA LEU A 646 0.44 -45.16 -0.81
C LEU A 646 0.21 -46.17 0.32
N ASP A 647 1.21 -47.00 0.63
CA ASP A 647 1.16 -47.95 1.77
C ASP A 647 1.08 -47.22 3.12
N ARG A 648 1.67 -46.04 3.27
CA ARG A 648 1.54 -45.19 4.45
C ARG A 648 0.10 -44.68 4.60
N ILE A 649 -0.54 -44.28 3.50
CA ILE A 649 -1.96 -43.86 3.50
C ILE A 649 -2.85 -45.03 3.88
N TRP A 650 -2.50 -46.24 3.41
CA TRP A 650 -3.21 -47.45 3.79
C TRP A 650 -3.15 -47.73 5.31
N ASN A 651 -1.99 -47.49 5.93
CA ASN A 651 -1.86 -47.59 7.40
C ASN A 651 -2.74 -46.57 8.13
N PHE A 652 -2.87 -45.32 7.62
CA PHE A 652 -3.82 -44.35 8.19
C PHE A 652 -5.26 -44.85 8.10
N ILE A 653 -5.66 -45.45 6.96
CA ILE A 653 -7.01 -46.01 6.82
C ILE A 653 -7.28 -47.09 7.86
N LEU A 654 -6.35 -48.03 8.03
CA LEU A 654 -6.56 -49.16 8.89
C LEU A 654 -6.42 -48.87 10.39
N MET A 655 -5.49 -48.00 10.77
CA MET A 655 -5.06 -47.83 12.18
C MET A 655 -5.51 -46.53 12.84
N ALA A 656 -6.06 -45.57 12.11
CA ALA A 656 -6.49 -44.31 12.70
C ALA A 656 -7.56 -44.49 13.80
N PRO A 657 -7.61 -43.67 14.85
CA PRO A 657 -8.70 -43.68 15.82
C PRO A 657 -10.05 -43.47 15.12
N PRO A 658 -11.14 -44.09 15.60
CA PRO A 658 -12.46 -43.98 14.99
C PRO A 658 -12.97 -42.52 14.95
N GLY A 659 -13.48 -42.12 13.80
CA GLY A 659 -14.02 -40.77 13.61
C GLY A 659 -12.96 -39.66 13.48
N SER A 660 -11.68 -40.01 13.22
CA SER A 660 -10.59 -39.04 13.05
C SER A 660 -10.33 -38.74 11.57
N ILE A 661 -9.39 -39.43 10.93
CA ILE A 661 -8.89 -39.16 9.60
C ILE A 661 -9.16 -40.28 8.59
N GLU A 662 -9.74 -41.39 8.99
CA GLU A 662 -9.91 -42.60 8.18
C GLU A 662 -10.73 -42.36 6.92
N THR A 663 -11.78 -41.56 7.00
CA THR A 663 -12.65 -41.24 5.85
C THR A 663 -11.90 -40.42 4.80
N ASP A 664 -11.16 -39.41 5.24
CA ASP A 664 -10.37 -38.52 4.34
C ASP A 664 -9.18 -39.25 3.72
N ALA A 665 -8.56 -40.20 4.48
CA ALA A 665 -7.51 -41.04 3.97
C ALA A 665 -8.05 -42.04 2.93
N THR A 666 -9.24 -42.62 3.19
CA THR A 666 -9.95 -43.52 2.26
C THR A 666 -10.27 -42.78 0.93
N ASN A 667 -10.90 -41.61 1.00
CA ASN A 667 -11.23 -40.82 -0.18
C ASN A 667 -9.99 -40.47 -1.01
N PHE A 668 -8.92 -40.06 -0.35
CA PHE A 668 -7.67 -39.72 -1.03
C PHE A 668 -7.04 -40.96 -1.70
N ALA A 669 -6.99 -42.10 -1.03
CA ALA A 669 -6.44 -43.31 -1.63
C ALA A 669 -7.25 -43.75 -2.85
N ILE A 670 -8.58 -43.67 -2.79
CA ILE A 670 -9.46 -43.96 -3.92
C ILE A 670 -9.18 -43.02 -5.10
N GLU A 671 -9.06 -41.67 -4.83
CA GLU A 671 -8.70 -40.69 -5.85
C GLU A 671 -7.33 -41.02 -6.49
N VAL A 672 -6.36 -41.43 -5.66
CA VAL A 672 -5.03 -41.80 -6.18
C VAL A 672 -5.12 -43.00 -7.11
N TYR A 673 -5.84 -44.07 -6.72
CA TYR A 673 -5.98 -45.27 -7.57
C TYR A 673 -6.80 -45.00 -8.84
N LEU A 674 -7.69 -44.01 -8.86
CA LEU A 674 -8.58 -43.78 -10.00
C LEU A 674 -8.14 -42.60 -10.90
N ASP A 675 -7.58 -41.55 -10.32
CA ASP A 675 -7.41 -40.28 -11.06
C ASP A 675 -5.98 -39.72 -10.98
N HIS A 676 -5.05 -40.35 -10.24
CA HIS A 676 -3.70 -39.80 -10.13
C HIS A 676 -2.95 -39.77 -11.47
N SER A 677 -2.07 -38.79 -11.66
CA SER A 677 -1.33 -38.59 -12.91
C SER A 677 -0.51 -39.80 -13.37
N VAL A 678 0.00 -40.61 -12.44
CA VAL A 678 0.72 -41.85 -12.73
C VAL A 678 -0.23 -42.90 -13.33
N ILE A 679 -1.43 -43.05 -12.75
CA ILE A 679 -2.47 -43.94 -13.25
C ILE A 679 -2.90 -43.52 -14.67
N ASN A 680 -3.19 -42.21 -14.85
CA ASN A 680 -3.63 -41.67 -16.14
C ASN A 680 -2.59 -41.78 -17.27
N ARG A 681 -1.31 -41.93 -16.95
CA ARG A 681 -0.22 -42.11 -17.92
C ARG A 681 0.12 -43.56 -18.17
N SER A 682 -0.37 -44.49 -17.33
CA SER A 682 -0.06 -45.89 -17.43
C SER A 682 -0.94 -46.61 -18.49
N PRO A 683 -0.45 -47.69 -19.12
CA PRO A 683 -1.25 -48.50 -20.01
C PRO A 683 -2.50 -49.02 -19.32
N ARG A 684 -3.62 -49.13 -20.02
CA ARG A 684 -4.89 -49.59 -19.44
C ARG A 684 -4.78 -50.99 -18.80
N SER A 685 -4.05 -51.91 -19.44
CA SER A 685 -3.81 -53.24 -18.84
C SER A 685 -3.04 -53.19 -17.52
N ALA A 686 -2.10 -52.28 -17.33
CA ALA A 686 -1.38 -52.09 -16.09
C ALA A 686 -2.28 -51.47 -14.99
N VAL A 687 -3.15 -50.53 -15.37
CA VAL A 687 -4.13 -49.95 -14.45
C VAL A 687 -5.14 -51.01 -13.99
N GLU A 688 -5.65 -51.83 -14.90
CA GLU A 688 -6.55 -52.96 -14.59
C GLU A 688 -5.85 -53.97 -13.66
N ALA A 689 -4.60 -54.36 -13.93
CA ALA A 689 -3.80 -55.19 -13.06
C ALA A 689 -3.60 -54.59 -11.64
N THR A 690 -3.43 -53.29 -11.57
CA THR A 690 -3.32 -52.54 -10.29
C THR A 690 -4.62 -52.59 -9.50
N HIS A 691 -5.76 -52.40 -10.17
CA HIS A 691 -7.07 -52.46 -9.51
C HIS A 691 -7.39 -53.88 -9.03
N ILE A 692 -7.01 -54.91 -9.80
CA ILE A 692 -7.15 -56.31 -9.40
C ILE A 692 -6.30 -56.60 -8.17
N ALA A 693 -5.01 -56.23 -8.17
CA ALA A 693 -4.12 -56.39 -7.04
C ALA A 693 -4.64 -55.66 -5.78
N LEU A 694 -5.32 -54.53 -5.94
CA LEU A 694 -5.94 -53.81 -4.83
C LEU A 694 -7.13 -54.55 -4.26
N VAL A 695 -7.97 -55.18 -5.08
CA VAL A 695 -9.07 -56.06 -4.63
C VAL A 695 -8.52 -57.24 -3.85
N ASP A 696 -7.51 -57.92 -4.40
CA ASP A 696 -6.87 -59.05 -3.72
C ASP A 696 -6.30 -58.63 -2.36
N ARG A 697 -5.61 -57.49 -2.30
CA ARG A 697 -5.11 -56.92 -1.05
C ARG A 697 -6.21 -56.66 -0.02
N CYS A 698 -7.35 -56.09 -0.44
CA CYS A 698 -8.48 -55.81 0.44
C CYS A 698 -9.10 -57.12 0.99
N VAL A 699 -9.29 -58.12 0.11
CA VAL A 699 -9.86 -59.41 0.50
C VAL A 699 -8.91 -60.17 1.46
N GLU A 700 -7.61 -60.13 1.22
CA GLU A 700 -6.62 -60.76 2.09
C GLU A 700 -6.55 -60.07 3.47
N GLN A 701 -6.68 -58.76 3.51
CA GLN A 701 -6.81 -57.98 4.77
C GLN A 701 -8.10 -58.38 5.55
N LEU A 702 -9.21 -58.54 4.85
CA LEU A 702 -10.49 -59.00 5.43
C LEU A 702 -10.36 -60.39 6.02
N LYS A 703 -9.74 -61.31 5.31
CA LYS A 703 -9.49 -62.69 5.77
C LYS A 703 -8.57 -62.70 6.99
N SER A 704 -7.48 -61.93 6.95
CA SER A 704 -6.55 -61.83 8.06
C SER A 704 -7.22 -61.29 9.35
N ALA A 705 -7.98 -60.17 9.22
CA ALA A 705 -8.74 -59.61 10.33
C ALA A 705 -9.83 -60.60 10.86
N ALA A 706 -10.54 -61.28 9.95
CA ALA A 706 -11.55 -62.24 10.31
C ALA A 706 -10.98 -63.47 11.03
N ALA A 707 -9.78 -63.94 10.67
CA ALA A 707 -9.11 -65.07 11.32
C ALA A 707 -8.77 -64.74 12.79
N GLN A 708 -8.41 -63.48 13.08
CA GLN A 708 -8.12 -63.01 14.45
C GLN A 708 -9.39 -62.76 15.28
N LEU A 709 -10.52 -62.51 14.63
CA LEU A 709 -11.84 -62.32 15.26
C LEU A 709 -12.57 -63.60 15.55
N LYS A 710 -12.17 -64.79 14.98
CA LYS A 710 -12.77 -66.08 15.29
C LYS A 710 -12.30 -66.48 16.65
N PRO A 711 -13.21 -66.74 17.63
CA PRO A 711 -12.82 -67.25 18.93
C PRO A 711 -12.10 -68.61 18.75
N SER A 712 -10.94 -68.77 19.40
CA SER A 712 -10.23 -70.02 19.44
C SER A 712 -11.18 -71.07 20.08
N ILE A 713 -11.80 -71.93 19.24
CA ILE A 713 -12.54 -73.13 19.68
C ILE A 713 -11.48 -74.12 20.20
N GLY A 714 -11.01 -73.96 21.45
CA GLY A 714 -9.97 -74.80 21.95
C GLY A 714 -9.58 -74.66 23.44
N ASP A 715 -10.24 -73.82 24.25
CA ASP A 715 -9.93 -73.78 25.69
C ASP A 715 -11.19 -73.59 26.57
N THR A 716 -12.14 -74.49 26.47
CA THR A 716 -13.15 -74.64 27.53
C THR A 716 -12.87 -75.94 28.31
N ALA A 717 -11.81 -75.94 29.12
CA ALA A 717 -11.70 -76.87 30.24
C ALA A 717 -10.72 -76.29 31.27
N ASN A 718 -11.29 -75.88 32.34
CA ASN A 718 -10.76 -75.67 33.72
C ASN A 718 -10.75 -74.25 34.22
N GLY A 719 -11.68 -73.98 34.99
CA GLY A 719 -12.05 -73.02 35.95
C GLY A 719 -10.97 -72.22 36.69
N THR A 720 -11.50 -71.12 37.21
CA THR A 720 -10.96 -70.29 38.28
C THR A 720 -9.72 -69.46 37.94
N ASP A 721 -9.97 -68.23 37.45
CA ASP A 721 -9.53 -66.95 38.00
C ASP A 721 -9.89 -65.80 37.05
N GLU A 722 -11.14 -65.35 37.13
CA GLU A 722 -11.58 -64.09 36.56
C GLU A 722 -11.11 -62.97 37.48
N SER A 723 -10.12 -62.16 37.08
CA SER A 723 -10.13 -60.74 37.46
C SER A 723 -9.01 -59.83 36.87
N MET A 724 -8.06 -60.32 36.06
CA MET A 724 -7.00 -59.45 35.52
C MET A 724 -6.65 -59.68 34.05
N ALA A 725 -7.30 -60.55 33.32
CA ALA A 725 -6.96 -60.82 31.91
C ALA A 725 -7.95 -60.22 30.88
N SER A 726 -8.99 -59.49 31.33
CA SER A 726 -10.07 -59.03 30.45
C SER A 726 -9.81 -57.68 29.68
N ASP A 727 -8.82 -56.89 30.09
CA ASP A 727 -8.65 -55.58 29.45
C ASP A 727 -7.69 -55.57 28.25
N LEU A 728 -6.74 -56.46 28.13
CA LEU A 728 -5.79 -56.55 27.03
C LEU A 728 -6.37 -57.28 25.80
N GLY A 729 -7.14 -58.36 26.01
CA GLY A 729 -7.77 -59.08 24.89
C GLY A 729 -8.94 -58.37 24.21
N GLY A 730 -9.63 -57.49 24.94
CA GLY A 730 -10.73 -56.65 24.40
C GLY A 730 -10.28 -55.53 23.46
N SER A 731 -9.07 -55.00 23.65
CA SER A 731 -8.49 -53.92 22.85
C SER A 731 -8.05 -54.43 21.46
N GLU A 732 -7.37 -55.56 21.39
CA GLU A 732 -6.91 -56.16 20.12
C GLU A 732 -8.08 -56.64 19.25
N SER A 733 -9.07 -57.28 19.82
CA SER A 733 -10.29 -57.71 19.11
C SER A 733 -11.07 -56.52 18.53
N ARG A 734 -11.09 -55.37 19.21
CA ARG A 734 -11.72 -54.14 18.75
C ARG A 734 -10.93 -53.52 17.59
N ALA A 735 -9.61 -53.55 17.64
CA ALA A 735 -8.74 -53.06 16.56
C ALA A 735 -8.91 -53.88 15.28
N ASP A 736 -9.02 -55.21 15.39
CA ASP A 736 -9.21 -56.07 14.22
C ASP A 736 -10.63 -55.95 13.63
N ALA A 737 -11.66 -55.75 14.45
CA ALA A 737 -12.99 -55.41 13.96
C ALA A 737 -13.02 -54.11 13.20
N LEU A 738 -12.27 -53.06 13.64
CA LEU A 738 -12.12 -51.82 12.92
C LEU A 738 -11.36 -51.99 11.60
N ARG A 739 -10.28 -52.77 11.59
CA ARG A 739 -9.54 -53.09 10.35
C ARG A 739 -10.43 -53.77 9.33
N PHE A 740 -11.25 -54.70 9.79
CA PHE A 740 -12.21 -55.40 8.97
C PHE A 740 -13.23 -54.45 8.32
N SER A 741 -13.96 -53.68 9.13
CA SER A 741 -14.98 -52.74 8.68
C SER A 741 -14.41 -51.71 7.70
N ARG A 742 -13.19 -51.19 7.96
CA ARG A 742 -12.53 -50.21 7.10
C ARG A 742 -12.08 -50.77 5.76
N SER A 743 -11.53 -51.97 5.75
CA SER A 743 -11.17 -52.65 4.49
C SER A 743 -12.38 -52.91 3.63
N LEU A 744 -13.50 -53.34 4.23
CA LEU A 744 -14.75 -53.58 3.52
C LEU A 744 -15.37 -52.29 3.00
N LEU A 745 -15.36 -51.21 3.78
CA LEU A 745 -15.83 -49.89 3.40
C LEU A 745 -14.99 -49.30 2.25
N PHE A 746 -13.65 -49.42 2.33
CA PHE A 746 -12.74 -49.00 1.27
C PHE A 746 -13.05 -49.74 -0.03
N LEU A 747 -13.14 -51.06 -0.03
CA LEU A 747 -13.45 -51.85 -1.22
C LEU A 747 -14.79 -51.43 -1.82
N ARG A 748 -15.82 -51.23 -1.01
CA ARG A 748 -17.13 -50.76 -1.44
C ARG A 748 -17.07 -49.38 -2.11
N GLN A 749 -16.40 -48.43 -1.50
CA GLN A 749 -16.26 -47.07 -2.04
C GLN A 749 -15.39 -47.03 -3.29
N PHE A 750 -14.34 -47.84 -3.34
CA PHE A 750 -13.50 -47.99 -4.53
C PHE A 750 -14.31 -48.52 -5.71
N LEU A 751 -15.08 -49.59 -5.56
CA LEU A 751 -15.94 -50.16 -6.61
C LEU A 751 -17.02 -49.15 -7.06
N GLN A 752 -17.59 -48.41 -6.13
CA GLN A 752 -18.51 -47.28 -6.48
C GLN A 752 -17.81 -46.20 -7.27
N GLY A 753 -16.61 -45.78 -6.85
CA GLY A 753 -15.79 -44.79 -7.55
C GLY A 753 -15.39 -45.24 -8.95
N LEU A 754 -15.04 -46.50 -9.11
CA LEU A 754 -14.67 -47.08 -10.41
C LEU A 754 -15.84 -47.08 -11.39
N ARG A 755 -17.06 -47.39 -10.92
CA ARG A 755 -18.28 -47.38 -11.75
C ARG A 755 -18.75 -46.00 -12.16
N THR A 756 -18.44 -44.98 -11.39
CA THR A 756 -18.82 -43.60 -11.71
C THR A 756 -17.90 -42.98 -12.78
N ARG A 757 -16.78 -43.59 -13.12
CA ARG A 757 -15.78 -43.04 -14.05
C ARG A 757 -15.89 -43.72 -15.42
N PRO A 758 -16.23 -42.97 -16.48
CA PRO A 758 -16.44 -43.52 -17.84
C PRO A 758 -15.22 -44.25 -18.41
N GLN A 759 -14.01 -43.89 -17.99
CA GLN A 759 -12.75 -44.50 -18.47
C GLN A 759 -12.57 -45.96 -18.04
N TYR A 760 -13.20 -46.35 -16.96
CA TYR A 760 -13.16 -47.72 -16.42
C TYR A 760 -14.40 -48.54 -16.80
N SER A 761 -15.40 -47.93 -17.36
CA SER A 761 -16.51 -48.66 -17.90
C SER A 761 -16.00 -49.64 -19.01
N PRO A 762 -16.54 -50.86 -19.10
CA PRO A 762 -16.18 -51.74 -20.18
C PRO A 762 -16.40 -50.97 -21.49
N PRO A 763 -15.51 -51.15 -22.52
CA PRO A 763 -15.75 -50.54 -23.79
C PRO A 763 -17.17 -50.94 -24.16
N GLN A 764 -18.06 -49.94 -24.28
CA GLN A 764 -19.32 -50.17 -24.95
C GLN A 764 -18.88 -50.64 -26.33
N ASN A 765 -18.91 -51.96 -26.54
CA ASN A 765 -18.82 -52.47 -27.90
C ASN A 765 -19.73 -51.59 -28.67
N SER A 766 -19.21 -50.89 -29.65
CA SER A 766 -19.95 -50.06 -30.57
C SER A 766 -21.27 -50.73 -30.79
N PRO A 767 -22.43 -50.14 -30.45
CA PRO A 767 -23.67 -50.85 -30.45
C PRO A 767 -23.67 -51.70 -31.67
N PRO A 768 -23.92 -53.02 -31.54
CA PRO A 768 -23.96 -53.91 -32.75
C PRO A 768 -24.76 -53.11 -33.71
N ASN A 769 -24.19 -52.77 -34.89
CA ASN A 769 -24.80 -51.97 -35.90
C ASN A 769 -26.33 -52.16 -35.87
N LEU A 770 -27.04 -51.38 -35.07
CA LEU A 770 -28.44 -51.13 -35.33
C LEU A 770 -28.42 -50.73 -36.79
N PRO A 771 -29.24 -51.40 -37.64
CA PRO A 771 -29.29 -51.06 -39.05
C PRO A 771 -29.27 -49.54 -39.09
N ASP A 772 -28.20 -48.97 -39.61
CA ASP A 772 -28.07 -47.56 -39.82
C ASP A 772 -29.37 -47.13 -40.46
N HIS A 773 -30.26 -46.53 -39.68
CA HIS A 773 -31.30 -45.72 -40.27
C HIS A 773 -30.54 -44.73 -41.15
N PRO A 774 -30.69 -44.80 -42.46
CA PRO A 774 -29.91 -43.98 -43.36
C PRO A 774 -30.05 -42.55 -42.88
N VAL A 775 -28.90 -41.89 -42.70
CA VAL A 775 -28.90 -40.48 -42.17
C VAL A 775 -29.80 -39.70 -43.11
N LYS A 776 -30.95 -39.27 -42.59
CA LYS A 776 -31.94 -38.55 -43.38
C LYS A 776 -31.50 -37.12 -43.54
N GLY A 777 -30.94 -36.74 -44.70
CA GLY A 777 -30.45 -35.41 -44.99
C GLY A 777 -28.97 -35.20 -44.62
N GLU A 778 -28.57 -33.97 -44.39
CA GLU A 778 -27.23 -33.60 -43.98
C GLU A 778 -27.00 -33.85 -42.47
N LEU A 779 -25.83 -34.38 -42.12
CA LEU A 779 -25.50 -34.63 -40.72
C LEU A 779 -25.19 -33.30 -40.01
N ILE A 780 -25.98 -32.94 -39.03
CA ILE A 780 -25.83 -31.75 -38.19
C ILE A 780 -25.43 -32.12 -36.75
N GLU A 781 -24.72 -31.23 -36.06
CA GLU A 781 -24.34 -31.39 -34.70
C GLU A 781 -25.14 -30.42 -33.83
N ILE A 782 -26.01 -30.96 -32.98
CA ILE A 782 -26.86 -30.18 -32.01
C ILE A 782 -26.16 -30.21 -30.68
N ARG A 783 -25.82 -29.03 -30.12
CA ARG A 783 -25.34 -28.91 -28.75
C ARG A 783 -26.52 -28.89 -27.79
N TYR A 784 -26.43 -29.70 -26.73
CA TYR A 784 -27.46 -29.73 -25.73
C TYR A 784 -26.92 -29.71 -24.30
N GLN A 785 -27.76 -29.28 -23.37
CA GLN A 785 -27.50 -29.26 -21.95
C GLN A 785 -28.75 -29.73 -21.20
N THR A 786 -28.56 -30.55 -20.16
CA THR A 786 -29.68 -31.08 -19.37
C THR A 786 -29.76 -30.38 -18.02
N PHE A 787 -31.01 -30.20 -17.57
CA PHE A 787 -31.36 -29.67 -16.25
C PHE A 787 -32.38 -30.62 -15.57
N ASN A 788 -31.93 -31.17 -14.43
CA ASN A 788 -32.73 -32.17 -13.69
C ASN A 788 -33.54 -31.58 -12.52
N GLY A 789 -33.63 -30.23 -12.41
CA GLY A 789 -34.33 -29.54 -11.35
C GLY A 789 -33.42 -28.97 -10.27
N SER A 790 -32.25 -29.55 -10.05
CA SER A 790 -31.26 -29.09 -9.06
C SER A 790 -29.89 -28.78 -9.63
N ALA A 791 -29.48 -29.46 -10.69
CA ALA A 791 -28.17 -29.32 -11.31
C ALA A 791 -28.27 -29.24 -12.83
N GLN A 792 -27.33 -28.53 -13.44
CA GLN A 792 -27.17 -28.35 -14.87
C GLN A 792 -25.95 -29.15 -15.35
N SER A 793 -26.09 -29.94 -16.43
CA SER A 793 -24.99 -30.73 -16.97
C SER A 793 -23.97 -29.89 -17.72
N LYS A 794 -22.79 -30.44 -18.00
CA LYS A 794 -21.87 -29.87 -18.99
C LYS A 794 -22.51 -29.97 -20.38
N PHE A 795 -22.04 -29.12 -21.30
CA PHE A 795 -22.47 -29.17 -22.71
C PHE A 795 -22.11 -30.53 -23.33
N ARG A 796 -23.04 -31.10 -24.07
CA ARG A 796 -22.88 -32.32 -24.84
C ARG A 796 -23.29 -32.05 -26.26
N SER A 797 -22.84 -32.87 -27.21
CA SER A 797 -23.26 -32.80 -28.62
C SER A 797 -23.94 -34.08 -29.04
N LEU A 798 -24.94 -33.91 -29.91
CA LEU A 798 -25.69 -34.96 -30.56
C LEU A 798 -25.59 -34.80 -32.08
N ARG A 799 -25.20 -35.85 -32.78
CA ARG A 799 -25.19 -35.88 -34.26
C ARG A 799 -26.42 -36.55 -34.78
N ILE A 800 -27.18 -35.87 -35.63
CA ILE A 800 -28.40 -36.37 -36.23
C ILE A 800 -28.61 -35.76 -37.63
N GLY A 801 -29.32 -36.42 -38.54
CA GLY A 801 -29.63 -35.86 -39.84
C GLY A 801 -30.66 -34.72 -39.73
N ASP A 802 -30.52 -33.69 -40.53
CA ASP A 802 -31.43 -32.52 -40.49
C ASP A 802 -32.85 -32.78 -41.00
N LEU A 803 -33.04 -33.89 -41.77
CA LEU A 803 -34.34 -34.39 -42.18
C LEU A 803 -34.91 -35.46 -41.25
N ALA A 804 -34.30 -35.75 -40.13
CA ALA A 804 -34.85 -36.57 -39.07
C ALA A 804 -36.06 -35.86 -38.45
N THR A 805 -37.07 -36.60 -38.03
CA THR A 805 -38.30 -36.02 -37.41
C THR A 805 -38.10 -35.64 -35.96
N ALA A 806 -38.98 -34.78 -35.45
CA ALA A 806 -39.00 -34.41 -34.03
C ALA A 806 -39.21 -35.65 -33.12
N ALA A 807 -39.96 -36.65 -33.55
CA ALA A 807 -40.14 -37.90 -32.83
C ALA A 807 -38.82 -38.68 -32.72
N GLU A 808 -38.05 -38.79 -33.82
CA GLU A 808 -36.74 -39.44 -33.81
C GLU A 808 -35.72 -38.67 -32.92
N LEU A 809 -35.78 -37.34 -32.91
CA LEU A 809 -34.99 -36.51 -32.00
C LEU A 809 -35.33 -36.75 -30.54
N VAL A 810 -36.64 -36.83 -30.20
CA VAL A 810 -37.12 -37.12 -28.85
C VAL A 810 -36.66 -38.46 -28.37
N GLU A 811 -36.82 -39.52 -29.18
CA GLU A 811 -36.38 -40.89 -28.87
C GLU A 811 -34.87 -40.92 -28.58
N LYS A 812 -34.07 -40.24 -29.41
CA LYS A 812 -32.61 -40.12 -29.21
C LYS A 812 -32.22 -39.33 -27.99
N LEU A 813 -32.96 -38.27 -27.64
CA LEU A 813 -32.76 -37.48 -26.42
C LEU A 813 -33.20 -38.27 -25.17
N GLU A 814 -34.29 -39.06 -25.21
CA GLU A 814 -34.68 -39.97 -24.14
C GLU A 814 -33.58 -40.99 -23.83
N GLN A 815 -33.02 -41.60 -24.89
CA GLN A 815 -31.91 -42.54 -24.75
C GLN A 815 -30.65 -41.92 -24.17
N LEU A 816 -30.31 -40.69 -24.56
CA LEU A 816 -29.10 -39.99 -24.13
C LEU A 816 -29.22 -39.36 -22.73
N THR A 817 -30.44 -38.92 -22.34
CA THR A 817 -30.67 -38.21 -21.07
C THR A 817 -31.25 -39.12 -19.97
N GLY A 818 -31.88 -40.22 -20.35
CA GLY A 818 -32.63 -41.08 -19.42
C GLY A 818 -33.94 -40.47 -18.91
N PHE A 819 -34.39 -39.36 -19.49
CA PHE A 819 -35.63 -38.69 -19.08
C PHE A 819 -36.81 -39.21 -19.91
N SER A 820 -37.80 -39.82 -19.29
CA SER A 820 -39.04 -40.25 -19.96
C SER A 820 -39.99 -39.11 -20.33
N LYS A 821 -39.89 -37.99 -19.67
CA LYS A 821 -40.62 -36.75 -19.95
C LYS A 821 -39.76 -35.56 -19.69
N PHE A 822 -39.60 -34.74 -20.67
CA PHE A 822 -38.78 -33.53 -20.62
C PHE A 822 -39.40 -32.43 -21.49
N SER A 823 -39.00 -31.20 -21.24
CA SER A 823 -39.31 -30.04 -22.07
C SER A 823 -38.03 -29.51 -22.67
N THR A 824 -38.10 -29.06 -23.92
CA THR A 824 -36.96 -28.50 -24.65
C THR A 824 -37.13 -27.01 -24.84
N ILE A 825 -36.02 -26.29 -24.79
CA ILE A 825 -35.97 -24.83 -24.96
C ILE A 825 -34.81 -24.53 -25.92
N THR A 826 -35.08 -23.77 -26.97
CA THR A 826 -34.08 -23.28 -27.92
C THR A 826 -34.30 -21.79 -28.17
N GLY A 827 -33.22 -21.02 -28.21
CA GLY A 827 -33.29 -19.57 -28.41
C GLY A 827 -34.13 -18.81 -27.39
N GLY A 828 -34.29 -19.36 -26.17
CA GLY A 828 -35.11 -18.76 -25.08
C GLY A 828 -36.63 -19.05 -25.20
N GLN A 829 -37.06 -19.78 -26.24
CA GLN A 829 -38.47 -20.19 -26.43
C GLN A 829 -38.60 -21.69 -26.14
N ARG A 830 -39.70 -22.03 -25.50
CA ARG A 830 -40.09 -23.44 -25.30
C ARG A 830 -40.50 -24.06 -26.61
N LEU A 831 -39.82 -25.16 -26.96
CA LEU A 831 -40.13 -25.95 -28.15
C LEU A 831 -40.75 -27.27 -27.69
N ASP A 832 -42.04 -27.50 -28.06
CA ASP A 832 -42.68 -28.75 -27.75
C ASP A 832 -42.55 -29.70 -28.96
N LEU A 833 -41.54 -30.60 -28.85
CA LEU A 833 -41.22 -31.55 -29.89
C LEU A 833 -42.30 -32.62 -30.08
N LEU A 834 -43.17 -32.83 -29.05
CA LEU A 834 -44.23 -33.86 -29.06
C LEU A 834 -45.53 -33.37 -29.69
N GLU A 835 -45.74 -32.03 -29.75
CA GLU A 835 -46.95 -31.49 -30.41
C GLU A 835 -46.89 -31.65 -31.94
N LYS A 836 -45.72 -31.73 -32.52
CA LYS A 836 -45.52 -31.85 -33.98
C LYS A 836 -44.48 -32.88 -34.30
N PRO A 837 -44.77 -34.18 -34.08
CA PRO A 837 -43.78 -35.26 -34.15
C PRO A 837 -43.23 -35.51 -35.58
N ASP A 838 -43.96 -35.13 -36.60
CA ASP A 838 -43.64 -35.36 -38.01
C ASP A 838 -42.78 -34.25 -38.64
N LEU A 839 -42.59 -33.10 -37.99
CA LEU A 839 -41.73 -32.03 -38.50
C LEU A 839 -40.29 -32.43 -38.47
N THR A 840 -39.56 -32.05 -39.52
CA THR A 840 -38.10 -32.30 -39.57
C THR A 840 -37.33 -31.32 -38.68
N ILE A 841 -36.12 -31.70 -38.29
CA ILE A 841 -35.21 -30.80 -37.49
C ILE A 841 -34.90 -29.52 -38.26
N ARG A 842 -34.85 -29.62 -39.62
CA ARG A 842 -34.72 -28.48 -40.53
C ARG A 842 -35.91 -27.52 -40.41
N ASP A 843 -37.16 -28.04 -40.41
CA ASP A 843 -38.38 -27.27 -40.28
C ASP A 843 -38.49 -26.59 -38.90
N LEU A 844 -37.99 -27.24 -37.86
CA LEU A 844 -37.94 -26.75 -36.50
C LEU A 844 -36.80 -25.76 -36.26
N LYS A 845 -35.93 -25.55 -37.27
CA LYS A 845 -34.75 -24.63 -37.20
C LYS A 845 -33.83 -24.88 -36.03
N ILE A 846 -33.61 -26.14 -35.65
CA ILE A 846 -32.77 -26.52 -34.49
C ILE A 846 -31.28 -26.65 -34.91
N GLY A 847 -30.88 -26.17 -36.08
CA GLY A 847 -29.56 -26.53 -36.67
C GLY A 847 -28.31 -25.91 -36.06
N SER A 848 -28.33 -24.79 -35.30
CA SER A 848 -27.11 -24.12 -34.85
C SER A 848 -27.15 -23.56 -33.40
N GLY A 849 -28.20 -23.83 -32.65
CA GLY A 849 -28.43 -23.32 -31.32
C GLY A 849 -28.15 -24.34 -30.19
N LEU A 850 -28.08 -23.84 -28.96
CA LEU A 850 -28.08 -24.68 -27.76
C LEU A 850 -29.49 -25.15 -27.45
N LEU A 851 -29.67 -26.47 -27.32
CA LEU A 851 -30.91 -27.08 -26.89
C LEU A 851 -30.84 -27.34 -25.38
N LEU A 852 -31.67 -26.66 -24.58
CA LEU A 852 -31.78 -26.93 -23.16
C LEU A 852 -32.90 -27.96 -22.93
N ILE A 853 -32.57 -29.04 -22.21
CA ILE A 853 -33.47 -30.14 -21.91
C ILE A 853 -33.76 -30.16 -20.42
N ARG A 854 -34.97 -29.85 -20.02
CA ARG A 854 -35.44 -29.80 -18.64
C ARG A 854 -36.27 -31.03 -18.31
N LYS A 855 -35.87 -31.81 -17.29
CA LYS A 855 -36.65 -32.91 -16.73
C LYS A 855 -37.96 -32.40 -16.18
N ASN A 856 -39.10 -32.99 -16.57
CA ASN A 856 -40.38 -32.68 -16.00
C ASN A 856 -40.55 -33.35 -14.62
N ALA A 857 -41.37 -32.78 -13.75
CA ALA A 857 -41.55 -33.32 -12.39
C ALA A 857 -42.12 -34.75 -12.36
N ASP A 858 -42.92 -35.11 -13.38
CA ASP A 858 -43.52 -36.43 -13.53
C ASP A 858 -42.67 -37.43 -14.30
N SER A 859 -41.42 -37.08 -14.64
CA SER A 859 -40.52 -37.96 -15.39
C SER A 859 -40.00 -39.08 -14.50
N ARG A 860 -40.39 -40.31 -14.79
CA ARG A 860 -39.81 -41.51 -14.20
C ARG A 860 -38.47 -41.78 -14.93
N GLU A 861 -37.47 -42.24 -14.20
CA GLU A 861 -36.27 -42.77 -14.84
C GLU A 861 -36.66 -44.05 -15.58
N VAL A 862 -36.43 -44.05 -16.89
CA VAL A 862 -36.59 -45.29 -17.68
C VAL A 862 -35.48 -46.20 -17.25
N ALA A 863 -35.81 -47.22 -16.45
CA ALA A 863 -34.91 -48.33 -16.20
C ALA A 863 -34.54 -48.90 -17.58
N SER A 864 -33.26 -48.81 -17.93
CA SER A 864 -32.74 -49.41 -19.15
C SER A 864 -33.10 -50.89 -19.15
N THR A 865 -34.03 -51.28 -20.05
CA THR A 865 -34.50 -52.64 -20.20
C THR A 865 -33.30 -53.52 -20.53
N GLY A 866 -32.88 -54.31 -19.55
CA GLY A 866 -32.38 -55.69 -19.77
C GLY A 866 -31.22 -55.93 -20.74
N ARG A 867 -30.05 -55.22 -20.53
CA ARG A 867 -28.74 -55.82 -20.87
C ARG A 867 -27.97 -56.00 -19.58
N ARG A 868 -27.56 -57.21 -19.25
CA ARG A 868 -26.60 -57.52 -18.21
C ARG A 868 -25.41 -56.57 -18.44
N PRO A 869 -25.01 -55.74 -17.45
CA PRO A 869 -23.79 -54.93 -17.61
C PRO A 869 -22.66 -55.91 -17.83
N SER A 870 -21.87 -55.70 -18.89
CA SER A 870 -20.65 -56.47 -19.09
C SER A 870 -19.77 -56.24 -17.87
N LEU A 871 -19.41 -57.34 -17.19
CA LEU A 871 -18.56 -57.31 -16.01
C LEU A 871 -17.20 -56.70 -16.36
N THR A 872 -16.74 -55.75 -15.55
CA THR A 872 -15.36 -55.28 -15.68
C THR A 872 -14.37 -56.34 -15.20
N PRO A 873 -13.10 -56.32 -15.62
CA PRO A 873 -12.10 -57.25 -15.09
C PRO A 873 -12.03 -57.21 -13.54
N VAL A 874 -12.21 -56.05 -12.93
CA VAL A 874 -12.23 -55.86 -11.48
C VAL A 874 -13.46 -56.48 -10.85
N ASP A 875 -14.67 -56.33 -11.43
CA ASP A 875 -15.87 -57.01 -10.93
C ASP A 875 -15.72 -58.51 -11.03
N SER A 876 -15.05 -59.04 -12.08
CA SER A 876 -14.76 -60.44 -12.22
C SER A 876 -13.83 -60.98 -11.14
N GLU A 877 -12.84 -60.18 -10.68
CA GLU A 877 -11.96 -60.52 -9.60
C GLU A 877 -12.67 -60.58 -8.24
N VAL A 878 -13.52 -59.60 -7.95
CA VAL A 878 -14.34 -59.61 -6.75
C VAL A 878 -15.24 -60.85 -6.72
N LEU A 879 -15.78 -61.27 -7.87
CA LEU A 879 -16.58 -62.49 -7.97
C LEU A 879 -15.78 -63.77 -7.74
N LYS A 880 -14.51 -63.86 -8.09
CA LYS A 880 -13.64 -65.01 -7.75
C LYS A 880 -13.52 -65.20 -6.25
N HIS A 881 -13.53 -64.12 -5.51
CA HIS A 881 -13.48 -64.15 -4.04
C HIS A 881 -14.87 -64.29 -3.37
N PHE A 882 -15.92 -64.62 -4.16
CA PHE A 882 -17.28 -64.68 -3.59
C PHE A 882 -17.42 -65.66 -2.48
N ASP A 883 -16.86 -66.87 -2.58
CA ASP A 883 -16.93 -67.90 -1.53
C ASP A 883 -16.22 -67.42 -0.26
N ASP A 884 -15.06 -66.81 -0.38
CA ASP A 884 -14.32 -66.21 0.72
C ASP A 884 -15.13 -65.10 1.42
N LEU A 885 -15.74 -64.23 0.67
CA LEU A 885 -16.58 -63.15 1.19
C LEU A 885 -17.88 -63.66 1.80
N TYR A 886 -18.43 -64.73 1.25
CA TYR A 886 -19.64 -65.40 1.79
C TYR A 886 -19.35 -66.05 3.14
N ASP A 887 -18.16 -66.68 3.30
CA ASP A 887 -17.73 -67.31 4.56
C ASP A 887 -17.57 -66.25 5.69
N LEU A 888 -17.38 -64.99 5.39
CA LEU A 888 -17.31 -63.88 6.35
C LEU A 888 -18.68 -63.55 6.98
N LEU A 889 -19.79 -64.07 6.43
CA LEU A 889 -21.12 -63.96 7.05
C LEU A 889 -21.25 -64.74 8.37
N ASN A 890 -20.32 -65.66 8.65
CA ASN A 890 -20.27 -66.40 9.85
C ASN A 890 -19.61 -65.65 11.06
N LEU A 891 -19.25 -64.37 10.87
CA LEU A 891 -18.70 -63.51 11.92
C LEU A 891 -19.82 -62.98 12.86
N GLN A 892 -19.43 -62.13 13.82
CA GLN A 892 -20.38 -61.45 14.71
C GLN A 892 -21.43 -60.63 13.93
N ASP A 893 -22.67 -60.57 14.45
CA ASP A 893 -23.85 -60.01 13.77
C ASP A 893 -23.66 -58.65 13.08
N HIS A 894 -22.92 -57.76 13.71
CA HIS A 894 -22.68 -56.42 13.12
C HIS A 894 -21.75 -56.49 11.90
N LEU A 895 -20.67 -57.27 11.95
CA LEU A 895 -19.74 -57.49 10.85
C LEU A 895 -20.38 -58.29 9.71
N ALA A 896 -21.13 -59.34 10.06
CA ALA A 896 -21.92 -60.11 9.10
C ALA A 896 -22.94 -59.24 8.35
N ARG A 897 -23.56 -58.26 9.04
CA ARG A 897 -24.46 -57.30 8.43
C ARG A 897 -23.73 -56.36 7.43
N GLU A 898 -22.53 -55.89 7.78
CA GLU A 898 -21.72 -55.07 6.82
C GLU A 898 -21.38 -55.88 5.58
N VAL A 899 -20.96 -57.12 5.71
CA VAL A 899 -20.70 -58.02 4.57
C VAL A 899 -21.97 -58.28 3.78
N SER A 900 -23.11 -58.49 4.39
CA SER A 900 -24.38 -58.70 3.69
C SER A 900 -24.77 -57.46 2.85
N ILE A 901 -24.56 -56.27 3.41
CA ILE A 901 -24.78 -54.98 2.67
C ILE A 901 -23.81 -54.85 1.50
N PHE A 902 -22.56 -55.28 1.67
CA PHE A 902 -21.59 -55.29 0.57
C PHE A 902 -21.98 -56.26 -0.56
N LEU A 903 -22.35 -57.49 -0.20
CA LEU A 903 -22.80 -58.56 -1.15
C LEU A 903 -24.11 -58.14 -1.87
N ALA A 904 -24.97 -57.35 -1.23
CA ALA A 904 -26.17 -56.79 -1.84
C ALA A 904 -25.92 -55.66 -2.85
N LEU A 905 -24.66 -55.25 -3.03
CA LEU A 905 -24.34 -54.29 -4.12
C LEU A 905 -24.67 -54.91 -5.47
N ARG A 906 -25.19 -54.13 -6.40
CA ARG A 906 -25.57 -54.51 -7.76
C ARG A 906 -24.48 -55.23 -8.57
N ALA A 907 -23.26 -55.36 -8.08
CA ALA A 907 -22.20 -56.16 -8.71
C ALA A 907 -22.44 -57.64 -8.65
N PHE A 908 -23.23 -58.09 -7.69
CA PHE A 908 -23.51 -59.50 -7.41
C PHE A 908 -24.94 -59.92 -7.84
N HIS A 909 -25.74 -59.00 -8.32
CA HIS A 909 -27.01 -59.16 -8.97
C HIS A 909 -26.87 -58.95 -10.48
#